data_cd0c429378f10e690b257884dc685bb1
#
_entry.id   cd0c429378f10e690b257884dc685bb1
#
_cell.length_a   1.000
_cell.length_b   1.000
_cell.length_c   1.000
_cell.angle_alpha   90.00
_cell.angle_beta   90.00
_cell.angle_gamma   90.00
#
_symmetry.space_group_name_H-M   'P 1'
#
loop_
_entity.id
_entity.type
_entity.pdbx_description
1 polymer ?
#
loop_
_entity_poly.entity_id
_entity_poly.type
_entity_poly.pdbx_seq_one_letter_code
_entity_poly.pdbx_strand_id
1 'polypeptide(L)'
;MHVKTRRSLVRRQLLIALSACGVAAASFASPGWAVFAAQGMRLVDTDLWLTPPAVIPTFGTAATALAEGRAAEALPVFSRTTSDPLLGGYARLYQGRAQLALNRAPEAMASARQVLNAAPGGYLGEQALWLLADAADKAGKPEEAKSALAALVAMPASNVALAQLRLGQVAFKSDEAMLAAQSYTKLYYDYPVTPEAAAAESEMKRYFHWPPANDTFELAEARAEQLFAARRYSDARKAFDPLLIRASATDKPRIRLRLAECDFYLKRYGDARTGLRTYLETATTRLDEAQYFLLSATRELRRDDEYVSMVRAFVDGNASSSYAEVALNDLATHYILANDDEKAVGVFREIVTKYPSGGVGDRAFWRTGWWAFRAGNYAETIRLFEAANSLYPRADYRPGWLYWTARAEERLGNHAAAATGYRATITAYRNSYYGRQAQRALDALPPTVAAPPAPARGVTVSGPGPRAARPSPMPSASSVPLGGRRAGAPASPAPAPAAAPFVTPGGAPPNAPLIRALLSAGLYDDAIGELRRAQAASGTSPFLEATIAYALNRKGDLRPGITAMRRAYPQFMADGGQAFPIDLLKVIFPLEYWDIIRQQAAARNLDPYLVAALVAQESTFQADVRSSANAWGLMQIVPATGRQYAAKLGIRRFTTASLTEPEINLRIGTAYLADLIARQGDVISALAAYNAGESRIARWHAERPGVDRDEFIDDIPFPETQNYVKRIIGTAEDYRILYPMPRTGGVRELRR
;
A
#
# COMPACT_ATOMS: atom_id res chain seq x y z
N MET A 1 -8.42 7.51 -48.65
CA MET A 1 -7.76 8.49 -47.77
C MET A 1 -8.41 8.51 -46.35
N HIS A 2 -8.80 7.33 -45.82
CA HIS A 2 -9.57 7.24 -44.55
C HIS A 2 -9.12 6.10 -43.58
N VAL A 3 -7.85 5.67 -43.67
CA VAL A 3 -7.32 4.56 -42.85
C VAL A 3 -6.22 5.00 -41.87
N LYS A 4 -5.71 6.23 -41.94
CA LYS A 4 -4.61 6.69 -41.07
C LYS A 4 -5.01 7.31 -39.75
N THR A 5 -6.29 7.64 -39.50
CA THR A 5 -6.75 8.36 -38.32
C THR A 5 -7.17 7.46 -37.15
N ARG A 6 -7.40 6.16 -37.34
CA ARG A 6 -7.80 5.24 -36.24
C ARG A 6 -6.63 4.66 -35.45
N ARG A 7 -5.41 4.66 -35.97
CA ARG A 7 -4.23 4.13 -35.26
C ARG A 7 -3.67 5.08 -34.18
N SER A 8 -3.99 6.35 -34.24
CA SER A 8 -3.49 7.35 -33.26
C SER A 8 -4.30 7.39 -31.94
N LEU A 9 -5.58 7.01 -31.96
CA LEU A 9 -6.43 7.04 -30.76
C LEU A 9 -6.14 5.88 -29.80
N VAL A 10 -5.82 4.71 -30.32
CA VAL A 10 -5.49 3.53 -29.48
C VAL A 10 -4.12 3.70 -28.81
N ARG A 11 -3.17 4.39 -29.46
CA ARG A 11 -1.88 4.73 -28.83
C ARG A 11 -1.99 5.75 -27.71
N ARG A 12 -2.99 6.63 -27.72
CA ARG A 12 -3.18 7.66 -26.68
C ARG A 12 -3.73 7.09 -25.35
N GLN A 13 -4.51 6.02 -25.39
CA GLN A 13 -5.13 5.47 -24.18
C GLN A 13 -4.21 4.58 -23.35
N LEU A 14 -3.19 3.93 -23.94
CA LEU A 14 -2.25 3.07 -23.23
C LEU A 14 -1.10 3.82 -22.52
N LEU A 15 -0.77 5.02 -22.95
CA LEU A 15 0.28 5.85 -22.33
C LEU A 15 -0.18 6.56 -21.05
N ILE A 16 -1.49 6.70 -20.85
CA ILE A 16 -2.07 7.37 -19.66
C ILE A 16 -2.15 6.45 -18.44
N ALA A 17 -2.15 5.13 -18.63
CA ALA A 17 -2.27 4.16 -17.55
C ALA A 17 -1.00 4.00 -16.68
N LEU A 18 0.17 4.36 -17.19
CA LEU A 18 1.45 4.16 -16.51
C LEU A 18 1.84 5.27 -15.52
N SER A 19 1.19 6.45 -15.60
CA SER A 19 1.46 7.56 -14.67
C SER A 19 0.64 7.55 -13.37
N ALA A 20 -0.43 6.76 -13.27
CA ALA A 20 -1.38 6.85 -12.15
C ALA A 20 -1.20 5.80 -11.05
N CYS A 21 -0.40 4.73 -11.27
CA CYS A 21 -0.19 3.65 -10.29
C CYS A 21 1.06 3.80 -9.42
N GLY A 22 1.74 4.92 -9.49
CA GLY A 22 3.03 5.13 -8.83
C GLY A 22 2.96 5.55 -7.35
N VAL A 23 2.04 5.04 -6.52
CA VAL A 23 2.16 5.22 -5.06
C VAL A 23 1.41 4.12 -4.33
N ALA A 24 2.08 3.06 -3.97
CA ALA A 24 1.92 2.25 -2.76
C ALA A 24 2.89 1.06 -2.74
N ALA A 25 4.20 1.31 -2.91
CA ALA A 25 5.20 0.38 -2.42
C ALA A 25 5.62 0.90 -1.05
N ALA A 26 4.89 0.54 0.00
CA ALA A 26 5.35 0.76 1.35
C ALA A 26 6.59 -0.11 1.59
N SER A 27 7.71 0.55 1.81
CA SER A 27 9.01 -0.04 2.13
C SER A 27 8.91 -0.93 3.37
N PHE A 28 9.23 -2.21 3.23
CA PHE A 28 9.27 -3.15 4.33
C PHE A 28 10.62 -3.85 4.39
N ALA A 29 11.50 -3.37 5.23
CA ALA A 29 12.60 -4.17 5.77
C ALA A 29 13.07 -3.57 7.10
N SER A 30 12.98 -4.35 8.18
CA SER A 30 13.55 -4.04 9.49
C SER A 30 14.76 -4.95 9.75
N PRO A 31 15.88 -4.45 10.26
CA PRO A 31 17.05 -5.26 10.59
C PRO A 31 16.96 -5.85 12.01
N GLY A 32 16.13 -6.87 12.20
CA GLY A 32 16.09 -7.67 13.42
C GLY A 32 16.30 -9.16 13.14
N TRP A 33 16.72 -9.48 11.95
CA TRP A 33 16.64 -10.79 11.32
C TRP A 33 17.61 -11.85 11.87
N ALA A 34 18.77 -11.42 12.34
CA ALA A 34 19.84 -12.35 12.70
C ALA A 34 19.62 -13.08 14.04
N VAL A 35 18.72 -12.61 14.90
CA VAL A 35 18.61 -13.13 16.27
C VAL A 35 17.65 -14.32 16.37
N PHE A 36 16.61 -14.41 15.52
CA PHE A 36 15.65 -15.54 15.58
C PHE A 36 16.17 -16.84 14.95
N ALA A 37 16.96 -16.75 13.89
CA ALA A 37 17.53 -17.94 13.25
C ALA A 37 18.54 -18.69 14.13
N ALA A 38 19.11 -18.01 15.13
CA ALA A 38 20.13 -18.59 16.00
C ALA A 38 19.61 -19.38 17.21
N GLN A 39 18.31 -19.27 17.57
CA GLN A 39 17.81 -19.82 18.81
C GLN A 39 16.91 -21.06 18.70
N GLY A 40 16.61 -21.58 17.52
CA GLY A 40 15.86 -22.83 17.37
C GLY A 40 14.49 -22.88 18.08
N MET A 41 13.92 -21.72 18.43
CA MET A 41 12.68 -21.63 19.18
C MET A 41 11.50 -22.01 18.25
N ARG A 42 10.80 -23.10 18.56
CA ARG A 42 9.48 -23.38 17.99
C ARG A 42 8.53 -22.30 18.45
N LEU A 43 8.15 -21.39 17.56
CA LEU A 43 7.07 -20.44 17.81
C LEU A 43 5.77 -21.20 17.93
N VAL A 44 5.09 -21.06 19.08
CA VAL A 44 3.75 -21.59 19.27
C VAL A 44 2.76 -20.59 18.68
N ASP A 45 1.70 -21.06 18.03
CA ASP A 45 0.71 -20.20 17.35
C ASP A 45 0.14 -19.11 18.30
N THR A 46 -0.08 -19.46 19.57
CA THR A 46 -0.57 -18.55 20.61
C THR A 46 0.39 -17.41 20.99
N ASP A 47 1.66 -17.51 20.62
CA ASP A 47 2.66 -16.48 20.91
C ASP A 47 2.72 -15.40 19.83
N LEU A 48 2.11 -15.67 18.66
CA LEU A 48 2.16 -14.81 17.49
C LEU A 48 0.89 -13.98 17.31
N TRP A 49 -0.26 -14.49 17.76
CA TRP A 49 -1.57 -13.84 17.63
C TRP A 49 -2.61 -14.49 18.55
N LEU A 50 -3.77 -13.82 18.73
CA LEU A 50 -4.87 -14.39 19.52
C LEU A 50 -5.60 -15.46 18.72
N THR A 51 -5.17 -16.70 18.83
CA THR A 51 -5.86 -17.83 18.22
C THR A 51 -7.26 -17.97 18.84
N PRO A 52 -8.35 -17.94 18.04
CA PRO A 52 -9.69 -18.15 18.60
C PRO A 52 -9.83 -19.60 19.08
N PRO A 53 -10.54 -19.84 20.19
CA PRO A 53 -11.00 -21.18 20.54
C PRO A 53 -11.98 -21.68 19.45
N ALA A 54 -12.44 -22.94 19.57
CA ALA A 54 -13.40 -23.51 18.63
C ALA A 54 -14.60 -22.58 18.42
N VAL A 55 -15.10 -22.49 17.18
CA VAL A 55 -16.21 -21.62 16.78
C VAL A 55 -17.42 -21.82 17.70
N ILE A 56 -17.99 -20.72 18.23
CA ILE A 56 -19.28 -20.71 18.92
C ILE A 56 -20.36 -20.31 17.90
N PRO A 57 -21.04 -21.28 17.26
CA PRO A 57 -21.86 -20.96 16.08
C PRO A 57 -23.09 -20.11 16.40
N THR A 58 -23.68 -20.29 17.61
CA THR A 58 -25.00 -19.74 17.92
C THR A 58 -25.06 -18.21 17.92
N PHE A 59 -24.10 -17.54 18.57
CA PHE A 59 -24.09 -16.08 18.64
C PHE A 59 -23.76 -15.47 17.26
N GLY A 60 -22.75 -15.99 16.58
CA GLY A 60 -22.37 -15.52 15.25
C GLY A 60 -23.47 -15.70 14.20
N THR A 61 -24.15 -16.85 14.24
CA THR A 61 -25.33 -17.10 13.36
C THR A 61 -26.44 -16.09 13.62
N ALA A 62 -26.71 -15.76 14.90
CA ALA A 62 -27.69 -14.73 15.25
C ALA A 62 -27.27 -13.32 14.76
N ALA A 63 -25.99 -13.00 14.88
CA ALA A 63 -25.47 -11.71 14.38
C ALA A 63 -25.60 -11.62 12.84
N THR A 64 -25.31 -12.69 12.13
CA THR A 64 -25.52 -12.80 10.67
C THR A 64 -27.01 -12.66 10.32
N ALA A 65 -27.90 -13.36 11.04
CA ALA A 65 -29.35 -13.24 10.84
C ALA A 65 -29.84 -11.79 11.04
N LEU A 66 -29.31 -11.10 12.06
CA LEU A 66 -29.63 -9.68 12.28
C LEU A 66 -29.16 -8.80 11.11
N ALA A 67 -27.94 -9.02 10.61
CA ALA A 67 -27.40 -8.29 9.47
C ALA A 67 -28.21 -8.52 8.18
N GLU A 68 -28.77 -9.70 8.01
CA GLU A 68 -29.68 -10.08 6.91
C GLU A 68 -31.12 -9.60 7.11
N GLY A 69 -31.40 -8.81 8.13
CA GLY A 69 -32.75 -8.29 8.42
C GLY A 69 -33.69 -9.24 9.18
N ARG A 70 -33.20 -10.42 9.60
CA ARG A 70 -33.97 -11.45 10.35
C ARG A 70 -33.88 -11.21 11.88
N ALA A 71 -34.14 -9.97 12.31
CA ALA A 71 -33.98 -9.54 13.70
C ALA A 71 -34.84 -10.33 14.68
N ALA A 72 -36.05 -10.78 14.28
CA ALA A 72 -36.94 -11.56 15.14
C ALA A 72 -36.36 -12.94 15.49
N GLU A 73 -35.59 -13.57 14.59
CA GLU A 73 -34.91 -14.84 14.84
C GLU A 73 -33.68 -14.66 15.75
N ALA A 74 -32.99 -13.55 15.60
CA ALA A 74 -31.76 -13.24 16.32
C ALA A 74 -31.98 -12.83 17.78
N LEU A 75 -33.06 -12.07 18.06
CA LEU A 75 -33.34 -11.46 19.38
C LEU A 75 -33.37 -12.48 20.54
N PRO A 76 -34.01 -13.67 20.43
CA PRO A 76 -34.03 -14.64 21.52
C PRO A 76 -32.63 -15.19 21.88
N VAL A 77 -31.74 -15.30 20.89
CA VAL A 77 -30.37 -15.76 21.11
C VAL A 77 -29.60 -14.73 21.94
N PHE A 78 -29.65 -13.47 21.53
CA PHE A 78 -28.99 -12.39 22.26
C PHE A 78 -29.52 -12.26 23.70
N SER A 79 -30.85 -12.32 23.87
CA SER A 79 -31.47 -12.23 25.20
C SER A 79 -31.02 -13.32 26.16
N ARG A 80 -30.78 -14.52 25.68
CA ARG A 80 -30.27 -15.65 26.52
C ARG A 80 -28.78 -15.53 26.82
N THR A 81 -28.02 -14.83 26.01
CA THR A 81 -26.57 -14.69 26.16
C THR A 81 -26.17 -13.50 27.02
N THR A 82 -27.12 -12.67 27.48
CA THR A 82 -26.83 -11.48 28.31
C THR A 82 -26.18 -11.75 29.66
N SER A 83 -26.27 -12.97 30.18
CA SER A 83 -25.61 -13.41 31.40
C SER A 83 -24.22 -14.04 31.17
N ASP A 84 -23.78 -14.17 29.92
CA ASP A 84 -22.45 -14.71 29.61
C ASP A 84 -21.35 -13.77 30.16
N PRO A 85 -20.34 -14.28 30.86
CA PRO A 85 -19.34 -13.45 31.52
C PRO A 85 -18.43 -12.71 30.53
N LEU A 86 -18.26 -13.20 29.30
CA LEU A 86 -17.43 -12.57 28.27
C LEU A 86 -18.28 -11.80 27.23
N LEU A 87 -19.31 -12.42 26.68
CA LEU A 87 -20.12 -11.88 25.59
C LEU A 87 -21.38 -11.13 26.10
N GLY A 88 -21.69 -11.13 27.38
CA GLY A 88 -22.93 -10.55 27.92
C GLY A 88 -23.11 -9.07 27.61
N GLY A 89 -22.04 -8.28 27.59
CA GLY A 89 -22.06 -6.87 27.16
C GLY A 89 -22.41 -6.74 25.68
N TYR A 90 -21.79 -7.53 24.83
CA TYR A 90 -22.09 -7.57 23.39
C TYR A 90 -23.47 -8.15 23.12
N ALA A 91 -23.90 -9.14 23.89
CA ALA A 91 -25.27 -9.70 23.78
C ALA A 91 -26.32 -8.62 24.03
N ARG A 92 -26.15 -7.75 25.05
CA ARG A 92 -27.05 -6.61 25.30
C ARG A 92 -27.01 -5.59 24.18
N LEU A 93 -25.79 -5.29 23.63
CA LEU A 93 -25.65 -4.40 22.49
C LEU A 93 -26.43 -4.93 21.27
N TYR A 94 -26.21 -6.20 20.92
CA TYR A 94 -26.91 -6.85 19.79
C TYR A 94 -28.39 -7.06 20.03
N GLN A 95 -28.82 -7.31 21.29
CA GLN A 95 -30.21 -7.30 21.68
C GLN A 95 -30.86 -5.94 21.38
N GLY A 96 -30.20 -4.84 21.77
CA GLY A 96 -30.68 -3.49 21.47
C GLY A 96 -30.73 -3.19 19.98
N ARG A 97 -29.72 -3.62 19.21
CA ARG A 97 -29.73 -3.51 17.73
C ARG A 97 -30.89 -4.28 17.11
N ALA A 98 -31.18 -5.49 17.56
CA ALA A 98 -32.32 -6.28 17.11
C ALA A 98 -33.65 -5.64 17.50
N GLN A 99 -33.79 -5.11 18.72
CA GLN A 99 -34.97 -4.36 19.16
C GLN A 99 -35.22 -3.13 18.30
N LEU A 100 -34.16 -2.37 17.97
CA LEU A 100 -34.24 -1.21 17.10
C LEU A 100 -34.69 -1.58 15.68
N ALA A 101 -34.17 -2.66 15.13
CA ALA A 101 -34.56 -3.21 13.83
C ALA A 101 -36.04 -3.65 13.80
N LEU A 102 -36.56 -4.11 14.94
CA LEU A 102 -37.97 -4.46 15.14
C LEU A 102 -38.87 -3.26 15.50
N ASN A 103 -38.40 -2.03 15.36
CA ASN A 103 -39.09 -0.80 15.72
C ASN A 103 -39.43 -0.65 17.23
N ARG A 104 -38.66 -1.31 18.10
CA ARG A 104 -38.79 -1.25 19.57
C ARG A 104 -37.75 -0.28 20.15
N ALA A 105 -37.84 1.00 19.75
CA ALA A 105 -36.84 1.99 20.11
C ALA A 105 -36.67 2.23 21.63
N PRO A 106 -37.75 2.28 22.45
CA PRO A 106 -37.60 2.41 23.90
C PRO A 106 -36.83 1.27 24.56
N GLU A 107 -37.06 0.02 24.12
CA GLU A 107 -36.35 -1.16 24.64
C GLU A 107 -34.87 -1.12 24.19
N ALA A 108 -34.60 -0.71 22.94
CA ALA A 108 -33.25 -0.56 22.43
C ALA A 108 -32.46 0.51 23.24
N MET A 109 -33.09 1.62 23.60
CA MET A 109 -32.51 2.62 24.51
C MET A 109 -32.18 2.04 25.88
N ALA A 110 -33.10 1.24 26.45
CA ALA A 110 -32.87 0.59 27.74
C ALA A 110 -31.68 -0.38 27.67
N SER A 111 -31.57 -1.17 26.61
CA SER A 111 -30.44 -2.07 26.37
C SER A 111 -29.12 -1.31 26.23
N ALA A 112 -29.09 -0.21 25.48
CA ALA A 112 -27.91 0.65 25.34
C ALA A 112 -27.45 1.26 26.67
N ARG A 113 -28.38 1.76 27.49
CA ARG A 113 -28.09 2.29 28.82
C ARG A 113 -27.53 1.23 29.78
N GLN A 114 -28.04 0.00 29.70
CA GLN A 114 -27.50 -1.12 30.51
C GLN A 114 -26.03 -1.40 30.14
N VAL A 115 -25.68 -1.34 28.84
CA VAL A 115 -24.28 -1.48 28.41
C VAL A 115 -23.44 -0.31 28.94
N LEU A 116 -23.89 0.93 28.81
CA LEU A 116 -23.18 2.13 29.25
C LEU A 116 -22.98 2.16 30.79
N ASN A 117 -23.96 1.69 31.54
CA ASN A 117 -23.83 1.60 33.03
C ASN A 117 -22.78 0.58 33.44
N ALA A 118 -22.61 -0.52 32.69
CA ALA A 118 -21.67 -1.57 33.00
C ALA A 118 -20.25 -1.29 32.39
N ALA A 119 -20.19 -0.66 31.22
CA ALA A 119 -18.98 -0.37 30.49
C ALA A 119 -19.07 0.98 29.74
N PRO A 120 -18.93 2.11 30.45
CA PRO A 120 -19.12 3.44 29.85
C PRO A 120 -18.01 3.85 28.86
N GLY A 121 -16.87 3.19 28.91
CA GLY A 121 -15.71 3.44 28.07
C GLY A 121 -15.42 2.31 27.09
N GLY A 122 -14.30 2.43 26.38
CA GLY A 122 -13.84 1.41 25.43
C GLY A 122 -14.67 1.38 24.14
N TYR A 123 -14.42 0.32 23.35
CA TYR A 123 -15.13 0.16 22.07
C TYR A 123 -16.61 -0.23 22.28
N LEU A 124 -16.90 -1.10 23.24
CA LEU A 124 -18.27 -1.51 23.54
C LEU A 124 -19.13 -0.29 23.98
N GLY A 125 -18.59 0.61 24.83
CA GLY A 125 -19.26 1.84 25.23
C GLY A 125 -19.54 2.77 24.05
N GLU A 126 -18.56 2.92 23.13
CA GLU A 126 -18.74 3.67 21.89
C GLU A 126 -19.92 3.10 21.06
N GLN A 127 -19.96 1.78 20.88
CA GLN A 127 -21.05 1.13 20.13
C GLN A 127 -22.42 1.27 20.82
N ALA A 128 -22.45 1.30 22.14
CA ALA A 128 -23.68 1.56 22.89
C ALA A 128 -24.16 3.02 22.78
N LEU A 129 -23.25 3.99 22.69
CA LEU A 129 -23.62 5.40 22.42
C LEU A 129 -24.22 5.57 21.04
N TRP A 130 -23.66 4.89 20.02
CA TRP A 130 -24.24 4.87 18.68
C TRP A 130 -25.65 4.27 18.69
N LEU A 131 -25.84 3.14 19.36
CA LEU A 131 -27.17 2.54 19.49
C LEU A 131 -28.15 3.44 20.23
N LEU A 132 -27.71 4.11 21.32
CA LEU A 132 -28.53 5.03 22.07
C LEU A 132 -28.96 6.23 21.22
N ALA A 133 -28.05 6.81 20.44
CA ALA A 133 -28.34 7.91 19.55
C ALA A 133 -29.37 7.52 18.48
N ASP A 134 -29.20 6.35 17.84
CA ASP A 134 -30.11 5.82 16.84
C ASP A 134 -31.51 5.56 17.40
N ALA A 135 -31.55 4.91 18.56
CA ALA A 135 -32.81 4.56 19.21
C ALA A 135 -33.54 5.80 19.73
N ALA A 136 -32.83 6.78 20.28
CA ALA A 136 -33.40 8.01 20.76
C ALA A 136 -33.96 8.90 19.64
N ASP A 137 -33.22 9.04 18.51
CA ASP A 137 -33.74 9.76 17.31
C ASP A 137 -35.03 9.11 16.81
N LYS A 138 -35.03 7.76 16.72
CA LYS A 138 -36.23 7.00 16.28
C LYS A 138 -37.39 7.03 17.26
N ALA A 139 -37.11 7.19 18.56
CA ALA A 139 -38.13 7.33 19.62
C ALA A 139 -38.66 8.78 19.75
N GLY A 140 -38.17 9.73 18.98
CA GLY A 140 -38.56 11.14 19.09
C GLY A 140 -38.00 11.79 20.36
N LYS A 141 -36.84 11.36 20.85
CA LYS A 141 -36.16 11.91 22.03
C LYS A 141 -34.87 12.63 21.66
N PRO A 142 -34.93 13.80 21.01
CA PRO A 142 -33.76 14.48 20.44
C PRO A 142 -32.73 14.86 21.49
N GLU A 143 -33.10 15.18 22.71
CA GLU A 143 -32.16 15.55 23.79
C GLU A 143 -31.22 14.37 24.15
N GLU A 144 -31.77 13.15 24.24
CA GLU A 144 -30.96 11.96 24.49
C GLU A 144 -30.10 11.62 23.30
N ALA A 145 -30.59 11.75 22.07
CA ALA A 145 -29.82 11.55 20.86
C ALA A 145 -28.61 12.51 20.77
N LYS A 146 -28.86 13.84 21.03
CA LYS A 146 -27.80 14.85 21.05
C LYS A 146 -26.76 14.57 22.13
N SER A 147 -27.22 14.19 23.34
CA SER A 147 -26.34 13.88 24.46
C SER A 147 -25.40 12.69 24.12
N ALA A 148 -25.94 11.62 23.53
CA ALA A 148 -25.16 10.46 23.11
C ALA A 148 -24.17 10.82 21.98
N LEU A 149 -24.60 11.64 21.01
CA LEU A 149 -23.73 12.08 19.91
C LEU A 149 -22.64 13.04 20.39
N ALA A 150 -22.96 13.95 21.32
CA ALA A 150 -21.96 14.83 21.94
C ALA A 150 -20.91 14.04 22.74
N ALA A 151 -21.32 12.98 23.45
CA ALA A 151 -20.41 12.08 24.12
C ALA A 151 -19.48 11.36 23.12
N LEU A 152 -19.98 10.91 21.95
CA LEU A 152 -19.18 10.35 20.88
C LEU A 152 -18.17 11.34 20.28
N VAL A 153 -18.56 12.61 20.13
CA VAL A 153 -17.66 13.69 19.65
C VAL A 153 -16.56 13.98 20.68
N ALA A 154 -16.86 13.89 21.97
CA ALA A 154 -15.92 14.18 23.04
C ALA A 154 -14.93 13.04 23.35
N MET A 155 -15.26 11.80 22.97
CA MET A 155 -14.39 10.65 23.18
C MET A 155 -13.57 10.33 21.92
N PRO A 156 -12.44 9.60 22.02
CA PRO A 156 -11.70 9.13 20.86
C PRO A 156 -12.48 7.99 20.16
N ALA A 157 -13.61 8.33 19.55
CA ALA A 157 -14.46 7.41 18.81
C ALA A 157 -13.86 7.06 17.45
N SER A 158 -14.29 5.92 16.88
CA SER A 158 -13.81 5.48 15.58
C SER A 158 -14.30 6.33 14.41
N ASN A 159 -15.44 7.02 14.57
CA ASN A 159 -15.98 7.91 13.53
C ASN A 159 -16.56 9.20 14.12
N VAL A 160 -15.69 10.13 14.54
CA VAL A 160 -16.07 11.43 15.08
C VAL A 160 -16.77 12.30 14.02
N ALA A 161 -16.36 12.20 12.75
CA ALA A 161 -17.00 12.98 11.67
C ALA A 161 -18.48 12.63 11.50
N LEU A 162 -18.82 11.34 11.52
CA LEU A 162 -20.19 10.88 11.46
C LEU A 162 -21.00 11.33 12.69
N ALA A 163 -20.41 11.22 13.89
CA ALA A 163 -21.07 11.69 15.13
C ALA A 163 -21.39 13.19 15.06
N GLN A 164 -20.44 13.99 14.56
CA GLN A 164 -20.60 15.44 14.39
C GLN A 164 -21.67 15.78 13.34
N LEU A 165 -21.71 15.04 12.21
CA LEU A 165 -22.75 15.23 11.19
C LEU A 165 -24.14 14.94 11.76
N ARG A 166 -24.29 13.82 12.46
CA ARG A 166 -25.57 13.41 13.04
C ARG A 166 -26.01 14.33 14.16
N LEU A 167 -25.07 14.84 14.98
CA LEU A 167 -25.36 15.85 15.99
C LEU A 167 -25.99 17.11 15.34
N GLY A 168 -25.38 17.60 14.26
CA GLY A 168 -25.93 18.71 13.47
C GLY A 168 -27.32 18.42 12.90
N GLN A 169 -27.54 17.21 12.37
CA GLN A 169 -28.83 16.79 11.79
C GLN A 169 -29.95 16.71 12.87
N VAL A 170 -29.65 16.13 14.03
CA VAL A 170 -30.60 16.02 15.13
C VAL A 170 -30.91 17.42 15.69
N ALA A 171 -29.89 18.26 15.89
CA ALA A 171 -30.06 19.64 16.35
C ALA A 171 -30.96 20.47 15.38
N PHE A 172 -30.71 20.32 14.07
CA PHE A 172 -31.53 21.00 13.06
C PHE A 172 -32.99 20.57 13.10
N LYS A 173 -33.25 19.27 13.23
CA LYS A 173 -34.63 18.74 13.38
C LYS A 173 -35.35 19.24 14.66
N SER A 174 -34.57 19.61 15.67
CA SER A 174 -35.07 20.09 16.99
C SER A 174 -35.11 21.61 17.11
N ASP A 175 -35.06 22.33 15.98
CA ASP A 175 -35.04 23.79 15.89
C ASP A 175 -33.83 24.48 16.59
N GLU A 176 -32.75 23.73 16.84
CA GLU A 176 -31.49 24.25 17.40
C GLU A 176 -30.51 24.65 16.29
N ALA A 177 -30.93 25.63 15.49
CA ALA A 177 -30.16 26.04 14.30
C ALA A 177 -28.71 26.45 14.60
N MET A 178 -28.44 27.05 15.79
CA MET A 178 -27.08 27.45 16.16
C MET A 178 -26.17 26.23 16.38
N LEU A 179 -26.61 25.21 17.11
CA LEU A 179 -25.84 23.97 17.34
C LEU A 179 -25.63 23.22 16.04
N ALA A 180 -26.65 23.16 15.16
CA ALA A 180 -26.54 22.57 13.84
C ALA A 180 -25.46 23.26 13.00
N ALA A 181 -25.51 24.60 12.91
CA ALA A 181 -24.53 25.39 12.18
C ALA A 181 -23.10 25.21 12.71
N GLN A 182 -22.94 25.21 14.03
CA GLN A 182 -21.62 24.93 14.67
C GLN A 182 -21.09 23.54 14.32
N SER A 183 -21.96 22.53 14.38
CA SER A 183 -21.57 21.13 14.05
C SER A 183 -21.14 20.98 12.60
N TYR A 184 -21.89 21.53 11.67
CA TYR A 184 -21.56 21.49 10.24
C TYR A 184 -20.31 22.31 9.90
N THR A 185 -20.16 23.51 10.51
CA THR A 185 -18.95 24.32 10.33
C THR A 185 -17.70 23.61 10.79
N LYS A 186 -17.77 22.95 11.95
CA LYS A 186 -16.66 22.12 12.45
C LYS A 186 -16.29 21.01 11.49
N LEU A 187 -17.27 20.29 10.94
CA LEU A 187 -17.03 19.25 9.93
C LEU A 187 -16.35 19.81 8.69
N TYR A 188 -16.83 20.94 8.20
CA TYR A 188 -16.34 21.56 6.97
C TYR A 188 -14.85 21.93 7.05
N TYR A 189 -14.41 22.47 8.20
CA TYR A 189 -13.01 22.90 8.37
C TYR A 189 -12.10 21.81 8.93
N ASP A 190 -12.54 21.02 9.92
CA ASP A 190 -11.68 20.08 10.63
C ASP A 190 -11.55 18.72 9.92
N TYR A 191 -12.58 18.34 9.12
CA TYR A 191 -12.66 17.04 8.47
C TYR A 191 -12.91 17.09 6.94
N PRO A 192 -12.27 18.00 6.17
CA PRO A 192 -12.66 18.34 4.79
C PRO A 192 -12.57 17.21 3.80
N VAL A 193 -11.85 16.12 4.14
CA VAL A 193 -11.64 14.96 3.25
C VAL A 193 -12.69 13.86 3.44
N THR A 194 -13.59 14.01 4.39
CA THR A 194 -14.63 13.02 4.71
C THR A 194 -15.90 13.23 3.90
N PRO A 195 -16.69 12.18 3.62
CA PRO A 195 -18.00 12.33 2.99
C PRO A 195 -18.98 13.12 3.85
N GLU A 196 -18.84 13.07 5.18
CA GLU A 196 -19.62 13.81 6.15
C GLU A 196 -19.43 15.34 6.00
N ALA A 197 -18.22 15.79 5.71
CA ALA A 197 -17.96 17.21 5.44
C ALA A 197 -18.67 17.70 4.18
N ALA A 198 -18.72 16.86 3.12
CA ALA A 198 -19.46 17.20 1.91
C ALA A 198 -20.97 17.26 2.15
N ALA A 199 -21.51 16.37 2.98
CA ALA A 199 -22.90 16.42 3.42
C ALA A 199 -23.18 17.69 4.23
N ALA A 200 -22.32 18.02 5.20
CA ALA A 200 -22.44 19.23 6.01
C ALA A 200 -22.38 20.52 5.16
N GLU A 201 -21.48 20.58 4.16
CA GLU A 201 -21.42 21.70 3.21
C GLU A 201 -22.73 21.88 2.45
N SER A 202 -23.36 20.76 2.03
CA SER A 202 -24.65 20.81 1.33
C SER A 202 -25.78 21.33 2.22
N GLU A 203 -25.83 20.88 3.48
CA GLU A 203 -26.81 21.35 4.47
C GLU A 203 -26.60 22.82 4.79
N MET A 204 -25.34 23.27 4.98
CA MET A 204 -25.04 24.68 5.23
C MET A 204 -25.47 25.57 4.08
N LYS A 205 -25.14 25.21 2.83
CA LYS A 205 -25.55 25.99 1.65
C LYS A 205 -27.07 26.08 1.46
N ARG A 206 -27.80 25.08 1.91
CA ARG A 206 -29.24 24.99 1.73
C ARG A 206 -30.02 25.75 2.79
N TYR A 207 -29.56 25.72 4.05
CA TYR A 207 -30.36 26.17 5.19
C TYR A 207 -29.73 27.31 6.02
N PHE A 208 -28.43 27.59 5.80
CA PHE A 208 -27.68 28.57 6.59
C PHE A 208 -27.00 29.60 5.70
N HIS A 209 -26.40 30.61 6.34
CA HIS A 209 -25.56 31.58 5.61
C HIS A 209 -24.29 30.92 5.07
N TRP A 210 -23.95 31.19 3.80
CA TRP A 210 -22.76 30.67 3.15
C TRP A 210 -21.89 31.80 2.56
N PRO A 211 -20.59 31.85 2.74
CA PRO A 211 -19.82 30.96 3.64
C PRO A 211 -20.18 31.14 5.11
N PRO A 212 -19.75 30.23 6.03
CA PRO A 212 -19.99 30.39 7.47
C PRO A 212 -19.51 31.73 7.98
N ALA A 213 -20.21 32.32 8.98
CA ALA A 213 -19.91 33.66 9.49
C ALA A 213 -18.48 33.81 10.07
N ASN A 214 -17.84 32.67 10.47
CA ASN A 214 -16.47 32.60 10.97
C ASN A 214 -15.46 32.20 9.90
N ASP A 215 -15.80 32.28 8.60
CA ASP A 215 -14.89 31.97 7.50
C ASP A 215 -13.75 32.98 7.41
N THR A 216 -12.65 32.69 8.13
CA THR A 216 -11.43 33.50 8.00
C THR A 216 -10.57 32.96 6.85
N PHE A 217 -9.60 33.77 6.39
CA PHE A 217 -8.66 33.35 5.37
C PHE A 217 -7.85 32.13 5.81
N GLU A 218 -7.40 32.12 7.07
CA GLU A 218 -6.57 31.06 7.65
C GLU A 218 -7.31 29.72 7.72
N LEU A 219 -8.58 29.72 8.14
CA LEU A 219 -9.41 28.52 8.19
C LEU A 219 -9.69 27.96 6.80
N ALA A 220 -10.02 28.82 5.85
CA ALA A 220 -10.30 28.43 4.48
C ALA A 220 -9.03 27.91 3.78
N GLU A 221 -7.87 28.52 4.05
CA GLU A 221 -6.58 28.05 3.54
C GLU A 221 -6.18 26.70 4.16
N ALA A 222 -6.28 26.55 5.48
CA ALA A 222 -5.99 25.30 6.17
C ALA A 222 -6.83 24.14 5.61
N ARG A 223 -8.10 24.39 5.32
CA ARG A 223 -8.99 23.44 4.65
C ARG A 223 -8.49 23.08 3.24
N ALA A 224 -8.13 24.09 2.44
CA ALA A 224 -7.63 23.88 1.09
C ALA A 224 -6.33 23.06 1.06
N GLU A 225 -5.40 23.33 2.00
CA GLU A 225 -4.17 22.57 2.18
C GLU A 225 -4.44 21.11 2.59
N GLN A 226 -5.40 20.85 3.47
CA GLN A 226 -5.80 19.49 3.83
C GLN A 226 -6.34 18.72 2.61
N LEU A 227 -7.17 19.34 1.79
CA LEU A 227 -7.68 18.76 0.55
C LEU A 227 -6.54 18.47 -0.44
N PHE A 228 -5.60 19.38 -0.56
CA PHE A 228 -4.41 19.22 -1.40
C PHE A 228 -3.53 18.06 -0.91
N ALA A 229 -3.23 18.00 0.38
CA ALA A 229 -2.45 16.93 1.01
C ALA A 229 -3.12 15.55 0.84
N ALA A 230 -4.46 15.51 0.85
CA ALA A 230 -5.25 14.32 0.59
C ALA A 230 -5.38 13.98 -0.92
N ARG A 231 -4.70 14.72 -1.80
CA ARG A 231 -4.73 14.55 -3.27
C ARG A 231 -6.11 14.76 -3.90
N ARG A 232 -6.99 15.47 -3.18
CA ARG A 232 -8.30 15.88 -3.72
C ARG A 232 -8.16 17.17 -4.53
N TYR A 233 -7.32 17.14 -5.55
CA TYR A 233 -6.87 18.32 -6.28
C TYR A 233 -8.00 19.14 -6.90
N SER A 234 -9.09 18.51 -7.35
CA SER A 234 -10.25 19.21 -7.88
C SER A 234 -10.93 20.07 -6.80
N ASP A 235 -11.08 19.51 -5.61
CA ASP A 235 -11.72 20.19 -4.49
C ASP A 235 -10.79 21.22 -3.86
N ALA A 236 -9.50 20.89 -3.75
CA ALA A 236 -8.45 21.82 -3.31
C ALA A 236 -8.40 23.06 -4.22
N ARG A 237 -8.41 22.87 -5.54
CA ARG A 237 -8.42 23.96 -6.51
C ARG A 237 -9.61 24.89 -6.32
N LYS A 238 -10.83 24.32 -6.17
CA LYS A 238 -12.04 25.09 -5.90
C LYS A 238 -11.98 25.86 -4.57
N ALA A 239 -11.26 25.31 -3.58
CA ALA A 239 -11.08 25.96 -2.30
C ALA A 239 -10.02 27.07 -2.34
N PHE A 240 -8.92 26.91 -3.11
CA PHE A 240 -7.89 27.94 -3.28
C PHE A 240 -8.32 29.10 -4.17
N ASP A 241 -9.17 28.88 -5.18
CA ASP A 241 -9.54 29.89 -6.16
C ASP A 241 -10.11 31.19 -5.52
N PRO A 242 -11.14 31.15 -4.64
CA PRO A 242 -11.65 32.34 -3.96
C PRO A 242 -10.63 32.98 -2.98
N LEU A 243 -9.66 32.20 -2.49
CA LEU A 243 -8.63 32.73 -1.59
C LEU A 243 -7.68 33.68 -2.31
N LEU A 244 -7.49 33.54 -3.61
CA LEU A 244 -6.62 34.42 -4.38
C LEU A 244 -7.08 35.89 -4.32
N ILE A 245 -8.38 36.12 -4.23
CA ILE A 245 -8.97 37.46 -4.10
C ILE A 245 -8.77 38.01 -2.68
N ARG A 246 -8.91 37.15 -1.67
CA ARG A 246 -8.82 37.47 -0.24
C ARG A 246 -7.39 37.59 0.27
N ALA A 247 -6.43 36.98 -0.44
CA ALA A 247 -5.05 36.87 -0.05
C ALA A 247 -4.34 38.24 0.02
N SER A 248 -3.52 38.43 1.03
CA SER A 248 -2.58 39.54 1.14
C SER A 248 -1.52 39.50 0.00
N ALA A 249 -0.78 40.57 -0.19
CA ALA A 249 0.31 40.59 -1.16
C ALA A 249 1.37 39.52 -0.88
N THR A 250 1.57 39.16 0.39
CA THR A 250 2.52 38.13 0.84
C THR A 250 1.99 36.71 0.65
N ASP A 251 0.67 36.49 0.70
CA ASP A 251 0.07 35.17 0.57
C ASP A 251 -0.28 34.80 -0.88
N LYS A 252 -0.55 35.80 -1.73
CA LYS A 252 -0.89 35.59 -3.15
C LYS A 252 0.07 34.65 -3.90
N PRO A 253 1.41 34.76 -3.77
CA PRO A 253 2.30 33.84 -4.44
C PRO A 253 2.08 32.38 -4.03
N ARG A 254 1.90 32.11 -2.74
CA ARG A 254 1.64 30.75 -2.23
C ARG A 254 0.35 30.17 -2.81
N ILE A 255 -0.74 30.94 -2.83
CA ILE A 255 -2.02 30.48 -3.41
C ILE A 255 -1.90 30.23 -4.91
N ARG A 256 -1.18 31.10 -5.66
CA ARG A 256 -0.93 30.90 -7.09
C ARG A 256 -0.17 29.62 -7.37
N LEU A 257 0.86 29.32 -6.57
CA LEU A 257 1.62 28.08 -6.70
C LEU A 257 0.72 26.86 -6.50
N ARG A 258 -0.08 26.84 -5.44
CA ARG A 258 -1.03 25.76 -5.15
C ARG A 258 -2.07 25.57 -6.27
N LEU A 259 -2.58 26.65 -6.84
CA LEU A 259 -3.50 26.57 -7.98
C LEU A 259 -2.82 25.93 -9.20
N ALA A 260 -1.58 26.32 -9.51
CA ALA A 260 -0.82 25.78 -10.63
C ALA A 260 -0.45 24.30 -10.40
N GLU A 261 -0.10 23.90 -9.17
CA GLU A 261 0.11 22.50 -8.79
C GLU A 261 -1.17 21.68 -8.90
N CYS A 262 -2.32 22.22 -8.46
CA CYS A 262 -3.61 21.58 -8.67
C CYS A 262 -3.89 21.34 -10.17
N ASP A 263 -3.65 22.37 -11.02
CA ASP A 263 -3.84 22.24 -12.47
C ASP A 263 -2.92 21.18 -13.07
N PHE A 264 -1.67 21.08 -12.58
CA PHE A 264 -0.74 20.01 -12.98
C PHE A 264 -1.31 18.62 -12.65
N TYR A 265 -1.71 18.38 -11.42
CA TYR A 265 -2.26 17.09 -11.00
C TYR A 265 -3.61 16.76 -11.65
N LEU A 266 -4.38 17.78 -12.05
CA LEU A 266 -5.60 17.63 -12.85
C LEU A 266 -5.32 17.44 -14.35
N LYS A 267 -4.04 17.32 -14.73
CA LYS A 267 -3.59 17.19 -16.13
C LYS A 267 -3.93 18.37 -17.03
N ARG A 268 -4.13 19.55 -16.44
CA ARG A 268 -4.28 20.81 -17.15
C ARG A 268 -2.91 21.46 -17.36
N TYR A 269 -2.04 20.75 -18.07
CA TYR A 269 -0.62 21.10 -18.15
C TYR A 269 -0.35 22.47 -18.78
N GLY A 270 -1.21 22.93 -19.68
CA GLY A 270 -1.13 24.28 -20.25
C GLY A 270 -1.38 25.37 -19.24
N ASP A 271 -2.43 25.21 -18.42
CA ASP A 271 -2.79 26.16 -17.36
C ASP A 271 -1.72 26.15 -16.26
N ALA A 272 -1.29 24.95 -15.84
CA ALA A 272 -0.21 24.78 -14.88
C ALA A 272 1.08 25.51 -15.33
N ARG A 273 1.50 25.29 -16.59
CA ARG A 273 2.69 25.93 -17.17
C ARG A 273 2.58 27.46 -17.16
N THR A 274 1.42 28.01 -17.51
CA THR A 274 1.17 29.45 -17.49
C THR A 274 1.21 29.99 -16.07
N GLY A 275 0.51 29.36 -15.11
CA GLY A 275 0.50 29.77 -13.72
C GLY A 275 1.87 29.71 -13.06
N LEU A 276 2.67 28.67 -13.36
CA LEU A 276 4.04 28.52 -12.82
C LEU A 276 5.00 29.57 -13.39
N ARG A 277 4.90 29.94 -14.68
CA ARG A 277 5.69 31.04 -15.25
C ARG A 277 5.36 32.37 -14.56
N THR A 278 4.08 32.69 -14.44
CA THR A 278 3.65 33.90 -13.74
C THR A 278 4.09 33.92 -12.27
N TYR A 279 4.12 32.75 -11.61
CA TYR A 279 4.67 32.64 -10.26
C TYR A 279 6.14 32.99 -10.21
N LEU A 280 6.94 32.38 -11.10
CA LEU A 280 8.40 32.56 -11.14
C LEU A 280 8.84 33.99 -11.50
N GLU A 281 7.99 34.80 -12.14
CA GLU A 281 8.28 36.21 -12.44
C GLU A 281 8.32 37.09 -11.20
N THR A 282 7.59 36.73 -10.14
CA THR A 282 7.38 37.60 -8.98
C THR A 282 7.71 36.94 -7.63
N ALA A 283 7.84 35.63 -7.56
CA ALA A 283 8.07 34.91 -6.32
C ALA A 283 9.54 34.91 -5.91
N THR A 284 9.76 34.89 -4.61
CA THR A 284 11.10 34.81 -3.99
C THR A 284 11.31 33.55 -3.17
N THR A 285 10.28 32.69 -3.05
CA THR A 285 10.32 31.44 -2.26
C THR A 285 9.85 30.26 -3.08
N ARG A 286 10.21 29.04 -2.73
CA ARG A 286 9.83 27.78 -3.40
C ARG A 286 10.07 27.81 -4.93
N LEU A 287 11.15 28.46 -5.34
CA LEU A 287 11.46 28.64 -6.76
C LEU A 287 11.84 27.30 -7.42
N ASP A 288 12.59 26.47 -6.72
CA ASP A 288 13.01 25.15 -7.17
C ASP A 288 11.80 24.20 -7.37
N GLU A 289 10.82 24.24 -6.47
CA GLU A 289 9.59 23.49 -6.60
C GLU A 289 8.79 23.95 -7.83
N ALA A 290 8.59 25.27 -7.97
CA ALA A 290 7.87 25.81 -9.11
C ALA A 290 8.58 25.51 -10.45
N GLN A 291 9.89 25.59 -10.49
CA GLN A 291 10.68 25.20 -11.66
C GLN A 291 10.55 23.72 -11.97
N TYR A 292 10.57 22.83 -10.96
CA TYR A 292 10.37 21.39 -11.15
C TYR A 292 8.98 21.09 -11.73
N PHE A 293 7.91 21.72 -11.24
CA PHE A 293 6.58 21.54 -11.81
C PHE A 293 6.47 22.13 -13.21
N LEU A 294 7.17 23.23 -13.50
CA LEU A 294 7.20 23.83 -14.83
C LEU A 294 7.87 22.91 -15.86
N LEU A 295 9.03 22.33 -15.55
CA LEU A 295 9.69 21.37 -16.44
C LEU A 295 8.86 20.08 -16.59
N SER A 296 8.20 19.62 -15.54
CA SER A 296 7.32 18.46 -15.59
C SER A 296 6.09 18.70 -16.48
N ALA A 297 5.46 19.87 -16.37
CA ALA A 297 4.35 20.27 -17.24
C ALA A 297 4.80 20.38 -18.71
N THR A 298 6.03 20.86 -18.96
CA THR A 298 6.63 20.95 -20.30
C THR A 298 6.83 19.57 -20.92
N ARG A 299 7.28 18.58 -20.14
CA ARG A 299 7.37 17.17 -20.54
C ARG A 299 6.01 16.59 -20.93
N GLU A 300 4.98 16.80 -20.11
CA GLU A 300 3.64 16.28 -20.38
C GLU A 300 3.00 16.91 -21.64
N LEU A 301 3.40 18.13 -21.99
CA LEU A 301 3.02 18.81 -23.23
C LEU A 301 3.82 18.33 -24.47
N ARG A 302 4.71 17.33 -24.30
CA ARG A 302 5.54 16.75 -25.36
C ARG A 302 6.50 17.73 -26.04
N ARG A 303 7.01 18.67 -25.27
CA ARG A 303 8.05 19.60 -25.69
C ARG A 303 9.42 19.04 -25.28
N ASP A 304 9.79 17.92 -25.89
CA ASP A 304 10.87 17.06 -25.41
C ASP A 304 12.23 17.77 -25.37
N ASP A 305 12.62 18.52 -26.41
CA ASP A 305 13.90 19.26 -26.44
C ASP A 305 13.93 20.40 -25.42
N GLU A 306 12.81 21.14 -25.28
CA GLU A 306 12.67 22.19 -24.26
C GLU A 306 12.79 21.57 -22.85
N TYR A 307 12.12 20.43 -22.62
CA TYR A 307 12.18 19.71 -21.35
C TYR A 307 13.61 19.29 -20.99
N VAL A 308 14.33 18.64 -21.90
CA VAL A 308 15.70 18.19 -21.65
C VAL A 308 16.62 19.38 -21.31
N SER A 309 16.52 20.48 -22.06
CA SER A 309 17.28 21.71 -21.81
C SER A 309 16.93 22.31 -20.44
N MET A 310 15.65 22.37 -20.08
CA MET A 310 15.19 22.88 -18.79
C MET A 310 15.69 22.04 -17.62
N VAL A 311 15.69 20.70 -17.74
CA VAL A 311 16.18 19.81 -16.67
C VAL A 311 17.68 20.07 -16.44
N ARG A 312 18.49 20.20 -17.50
CA ARG A 312 19.93 20.47 -17.37
C ARG A 312 20.20 21.80 -16.68
N ALA A 313 19.56 22.87 -17.15
CA ALA A 313 19.67 24.19 -16.52
C ALA A 313 19.20 24.19 -15.04
N PHE A 314 18.12 23.45 -14.76
CA PHE A 314 17.59 23.33 -13.39
C PHE A 314 18.57 22.63 -12.45
N VAL A 315 19.13 21.49 -12.86
CA VAL A 315 20.07 20.71 -12.04
C VAL A 315 21.38 21.49 -11.81
N ASP A 316 21.85 22.21 -12.81
CA ASP A 316 23.07 23.03 -12.69
C ASP A 316 22.85 24.23 -11.75
N GLY A 317 21.69 24.87 -11.82
CA GLY A 317 21.34 26.01 -10.98
C GLY A 317 20.88 25.66 -9.55
N ASN A 318 20.38 24.43 -9.33
CA ASN A 318 19.74 24.02 -8.07
C ASN A 318 20.27 22.66 -7.56
N ALA A 319 21.57 22.43 -7.67
CA ALA A 319 22.20 21.13 -7.35
C ALA A 319 21.93 20.63 -5.91
N SER A 320 21.67 21.52 -4.95
CA SER A 320 21.35 21.17 -3.55
C SER A 320 19.84 20.95 -3.30
N SER A 321 18.99 21.24 -4.27
CA SER A 321 17.55 21.01 -4.14
C SER A 321 17.21 19.51 -4.19
N SER A 322 16.29 19.09 -3.34
CA SER A 322 15.73 17.72 -3.40
C SER A 322 15.02 17.43 -4.74
N TYR A 323 14.59 18.45 -5.45
CA TYR A 323 13.98 18.31 -6.77
C TYR A 323 15.00 18.03 -7.87
N ALA A 324 16.31 18.32 -7.67
CA ALA A 324 17.32 18.07 -8.69
C ALA A 324 17.52 16.59 -8.99
N GLU A 325 17.60 15.75 -7.95
CA GLU A 325 17.70 14.30 -8.13
C GLU A 325 16.42 13.71 -8.75
N VAL A 326 15.24 14.24 -8.36
CA VAL A 326 13.96 13.80 -8.92
C VAL A 326 13.86 14.19 -10.40
N ALA A 327 14.28 15.39 -10.78
CA ALA A 327 14.31 15.85 -12.17
C ALA A 327 15.22 14.98 -13.04
N LEU A 328 16.40 14.59 -12.52
CA LEU A 328 17.29 13.65 -13.23
C LEU A 328 16.64 12.25 -13.35
N ASN A 329 16.01 11.73 -12.31
CA ASN A 329 15.31 10.45 -12.39
C ASN A 329 14.15 10.47 -13.41
N ASP A 330 13.45 11.59 -13.51
CA ASP A 330 12.41 11.81 -14.51
C ASP A 330 12.98 11.91 -15.92
N LEU A 331 14.15 12.55 -16.07
CA LEU A 331 14.88 12.61 -17.33
C LEU A 331 15.36 11.22 -17.78
N ALA A 332 15.90 10.41 -16.84
CA ALA A 332 16.27 9.03 -17.13
C ALA A 332 15.05 8.21 -17.57
N THR A 333 13.90 8.41 -16.91
CA THR A 333 12.64 7.76 -17.29
C THR A 333 12.15 8.23 -18.67
N HIS A 334 12.30 9.51 -18.99
CA HIS A 334 11.99 10.06 -20.31
C HIS A 334 12.81 9.33 -21.41
N TYR A 335 14.12 9.15 -21.19
CA TYR A 335 14.97 8.41 -22.13
C TYR A 335 14.60 6.92 -22.25
N ILE A 336 14.24 6.25 -21.14
CA ILE A 336 13.71 4.87 -21.18
C ILE A 336 12.45 4.80 -22.06
N LEU A 337 11.53 5.74 -21.91
CA LEU A 337 10.29 5.79 -22.70
C LEU A 337 10.55 6.13 -24.18
N ALA A 338 11.63 6.86 -24.48
CA ALA A 338 12.11 7.14 -25.82
C ALA A 338 12.93 5.98 -26.40
N ASN A 339 13.20 4.93 -25.63
CA ASN A 339 14.05 3.78 -25.97
C ASN A 339 15.52 4.14 -26.18
N ASP A 340 16.01 5.13 -25.46
CA ASP A 340 17.40 5.57 -25.42
C ASP A 340 18.03 5.16 -24.08
N ASP A 341 18.28 3.85 -23.95
CA ASP A 341 18.80 3.25 -22.72
C ASP A 341 20.20 3.79 -22.37
N GLU A 342 21.02 4.13 -23.38
CA GLU A 342 22.37 4.64 -23.15
C GLU A 342 22.33 6.01 -22.46
N LYS A 343 21.51 6.94 -22.96
CA LYS A 343 21.31 8.24 -22.29
C LYS A 343 20.67 8.06 -20.91
N ALA A 344 19.70 7.14 -20.78
CA ALA A 344 19.07 6.86 -19.49
C ALA A 344 20.10 6.42 -18.43
N VAL A 345 20.98 5.49 -18.80
CA VAL A 345 22.06 5.01 -17.90
C VAL A 345 23.08 6.09 -17.61
N GLY A 346 23.40 6.95 -18.60
CA GLY A 346 24.25 8.12 -18.39
C GLY A 346 23.69 9.03 -17.28
N VAL A 347 22.39 9.30 -17.30
CA VAL A 347 21.72 10.09 -16.24
C VAL A 347 21.71 9.36 -14.91
N PHE A 348 21.48 8.03 -14.87
CA PHE A 348 21.54 7.28 -13.62
C PHE A 348 22.95 7.28 -13.01
N ARG A 349 24.01 7.22 -13.83
CA ARG A 349 25.40 7.37 -13.35
C ARG A 349 25.64 8.76 -12.72
N GLU A 350 25.05 9.79 -13.30
CA GLU A 350 25.09 11.14 -12.74
C GLU A 350 24.42 11.20 -11.36
N ILE A 351 23.23 10.55 -11.20
CA ILE A 351 22.56 10.46 -9.89
C ILE A 351 23.42 9.72 -8.88
N VAL A 352 23.99 8.55 -9.23
CA VAL A 352 24.88 7.79 -8.33
C VAL A 352 26.09 8.63 -7.89
N THR A 353 26.60 9.51 -8.75
CA THR A 353 27.77 10.35 -8.45
C THR A 353 27.41 11.56 -7.61
N LYS A 354 26.34 12.29 -7.99
CA LYS A 354 25.96 13.56 -7.35
C LYS A 354 25.09 13.37 -6.09
N TYR A 355 24.24 12.33 -6.09
CA TYR A 355 23.21 12.08 -5.06
C TYR A 355 23.22 10.63 -4.57
N PRO A 356 24.38 10.09 -4.12
CA PRO A 356 24.50 8.64 -3.83
C PRO A 356 23.59 8.15 -2.70
N SER A 357 23.17 9.03 -1.76
CA SER A 357 22.25 8.73 -0.66
C SER A 357 20.87 9.41 -0.81
N GLY A 358 20.54 9.90 -2.00
CA GLY A 358 19.29 10.58 -2.29
C GLY A 358 18.09 9.64 -2.35
N GLY A 359 16.89 10.21 -2.45
CA GLY A 359 15.63 9.46 -2.43
C GLY A 359 15.40 8.54 -3.64
N VAL A 360 16.15 8.75 -4.75
CA VAL A 360 16.07 7.95 -5.99
C VAL A 360 17.37 7.18 -6.27
N GLY A 361 18.34 7.24 -5.36
CA GLY A 361 19.64 6.64 -5.53
C GLY A 361 19.59 5.12 -5.64
N ASP A 362 18.72 4.45 -4.88
CA ASP A 362 18.51 3.00 -4.92
C ASP A 362 18.17 2.51 -6.34
N ARG A 363 17.25 3.20 -7.03
CA ARG A 363 16.93 2.91 -8.45
C ARG A 363 18.11 3.20 -9.37
N ALA A 364 18.84 4.28 -9.11
CA ALA A 364 20.00 4.66 -9.93
C ALA A 364 21.12 3.63 -9.81
N PHE A 365 21.44 3.15 -8.60
CA PHE A 365 22.39 2.08 -8.38
C PHE A 365 21.95 0.79 -9.06
N TRP A 366 20.64 0.42 -8.97
CA TRP A 366 20.12 -0.75 -9.66
C TRP A 366 20.35 -0.66 -11.17
N ARG A 367 19.94 0.43 -11.81
CA ARG A 367 20.05 0.59 -13.26
C ARG A 367 21.51 0.64 -13.73
N THR A 368 22.36 1.32 -13.00
CA THR A 368 23.79 1.46 -13.36
C THR A 368 24.54 0.14 -13.16
N GLY A 369 24.33 -0.55 -12.04
CA GLY A 369 24.96 -1.83 -11.75
C GLY A 369 24.46 -2.94 -12.66
N TRP A 370 23.16 -2.97 -12.99
CA TRP A 370 22.61 -3.90 -13.95
C TRP A 370 23.19 -3.68 -15.36
N TRP A 371 23.33 -2.42 -15.79
CA TRP A 371 23.99 -2.10 -17.07
C TRP A 371 25.43 -2.56 -17.11
N ALA A 372 26.18 -2.41 -16.02
CA ALA A 372 27.54 -2.93 -15.91
C ALA A 372 27.58 -4.47 -16.04
N PHE A 373 26.64 -5.17 -15.40
CA PHE A 373 26.51 -6.62 -15.49
C PHE A 373 26.27 -7.09 -16.94
N ARG A 374 25.32 -6.46 -17.64
CA ARG A 374 25.02 -6.72 -19.06
C ARG A 374 26.24 -6.55 -19.97
N ALA A 375 27.08 -5.56 -19.65
CA ALA A 375 28.30 -5.25 -20.40
C ALA A 375 29.47 -6.19 -20.04
N GLY A 376 29.28 -7.16 -19.13
CA GLY A 376 30.35 -8.04 -18.65
C GLY A 376 31.31 -7.40 -17.66
N ASN A 377 31.03 -6.14 -17.23
CA ASN A 377 31.86 -5.46 -16.22
C ASN A 377 31.43 -5.85 -14.80
N TYR A 378 31.71 -7.11 -14.45
CA TYR A 378 31.27 -7.69 -13.19
C TYR A 378 31.91 -7.04 -11.97
N ALA A 379 33.17 -6.58 -12.08
CA ALA A 379 33.84 -5.86 -10.98
C ALA A 379 33.11 -4.54 -10.62
N GLU A 380 32.66 -3.79 -11.64
CA GLU A 380 31.88 -2.56 -11.43
C GLU A 380 30.49 -2.86 -10.87
N THR A 381 29.85 -3.97 -11.32
CA THR A 381 28.56 -4.42 -10.76
C THR A 381 28.69 -4.66 -9.25
N ILE A 382 29.72 -5.41 -8.83
CA ILE A 382 30.00 -5.73 -7.42
C ILE A 382 30.17 -4.42 -6.63
N ARG A 383 31.02 -3.53 -7.10
CA ARG A 383 31.31 -2.24 -6.46
C ARG A 383 30.04 -1.40 -6.25
N LEU A 384 29.19 -1.30 -7.28
CA LEU A 384 27.96 -0.52 -7.25
C LEU A 384 26.91 -1.13 -6.31
N PHE A 385 26.71 -2.45 -6.39
CA PHE A 385 25.69 -3.11 -5.58
C PHE A 385 26.09 -3.24 -4.10
N GLU A 386 27.38 -3.38 -3.78
CA GLU A 386 27.87 -3.32 -2.41
C GLU A 386 27.70 -1.93 -1.80
N ALA A 387 28.01 -0.87 -2.58
CA ALA A 387 27.76 0.50 -2.16
C ALA A 387 26.26 0.75 -1.92
N ALA A 388 25.39 0.30 -2.83
CA ALA A 388 23.95 0.39 -2.69
C ALA A 388 23.43 -0.37 -1.44
N ASN A 389 23.95 -1.57 -1.20
CA ASN A 389 23.60 -2.39 -0.04
C ASN A 389 23.92 -1.68 1.29
N SER A 390 25.03 -0.94 1.33
CA SER A 390 25.47 -0.17 2.50
C SER A 390 24.60 1.08 2.70
N LEU A 391 24.32 1.82 1.62
CA LEU A 391 23.57 3.08 1.67
C LEU A 391 22.06 2.86 1.86
N TYR A 392 21.52 1.78 1.29
CA TYR A 392 20.08 1.51 1.26
C TYR A 392 19.72 0.13 1.83
N PRO A 393 19.98 -0.16 3.10
CA PRO A 393 19.80 -1.49 3.69
C PRO A 393 18.34 -1.97 3.73
N ARG A 394 17.41 -1.08 3.42
CA ARG A 394 15.96 -1.36 3.42
C ARG A 394 15.29 -1.21 2.05
N ALA A 395 16.06 -1.01 0.98
CA ALA A 395 15.52 -0.83 -0.34
C ALA A 395 14.90 -2.12 -0.89
N ASP A 396 13.85 -1.96 -1.68
CA ASP A 396 13.21 -3.07 -2.40
C ASP A 396 14.14 -3.77 -3.41
N TYR A 397 15.17 -3.07 -3.87
CA TYR A 397 16.20 -3.61 -4.76
C TYR A 397 17.25 -4.48 -4.06
N ARG A 398 17.33 -4.44 -2.72
CA ARG A 398 18.38 -5.12 -1.95
C ARG A 398 18.47 -6.62 -2.22
N PRO A 399 17.38 -7.40 -2.32
CA PRO A 399 17.46 -8.81 -2.69
C PRO A 399 18.14 -9.04 -4.06
N GLY A 400 17.86 -8.15 -5.02
CA GLY A 400 18.49 -8.16 -6.33
C GLY A 400 19.96 -7.82 -6.29
N TRP A 401 20.37 -6.81 -5.52
CA TRP A 401 21.78 -6.44 -5.37
C TRP A 401 22.60 -7.59 -4.78
N LEU A 402 22.10 -8.25 -3.73
CA LEU A 402 22.79 -9.40 -3.11
C LEU A 402 22.94 -10.56 -4.10
N TYR A 403 21.86 -10.90 -4.80
CA TYR A 403 21.86 -11.99 -5.77
C TYR A 403 22.80 -11.71 -6.95
N TRP A 404 22.71 -10.55 -7.58
CA TRP A 404 23.50 -10.21 -8.75
C TRP A 404 24.96 -9.89 -8.42
N THR A 405 25.28 -9.46 -7.20
CA THR A 405 26.68 -9.46 -6.70
C THR A 405 27.23 -10.87 -6.69
N ALA A 406 26.48 -11.83 -6.13
CA ALA A 406 26.92 -13.23 -6.11
C ALA A 406 27.05 -13.83 -7.52
N ARG A 407 26.13 -13.51 -8.45
CA ARG A 407 26.24 -13.90 -9.86
C ARG A 407 27.44 -13.28 -10.56
N ALA A 408 27.78 -12.02 -10.26
CA ALA A 408 28.96 -11.37 -10.79
C ALA A 408 30.25 -12.03 -10.29
N GLU A 409 30.33 -12.40 -9.01
CA GLU A 409 31.43 -13.19 -8.45
C GLU A 409 31.56 -14.56 -9.13
N GLU A 410 30.44 -15.22 -9.36
CA GLU A 410 30.41 -16.50 -10.10
C GLU A 410 30.94 -16.34 -11.53
N ARG A 411 30.55 -15.28 -12.26
CA ARG A 411 31.03 -14.97 -13.62
C ARG A 411 32.54 -14.67 -13.65
N LEU A 412 33.10 -14.16 -12.55
CA LEU A 412 34.54 -13.94 -12.37
C LEU A 412 35.30 -15.23 -11.95
N GLY A 413 34.61 -16.36 -11.70
CA GLY A 413 35.21 -17.59 -11.20
C GLY A 413 35.44 -17.62 -9.69
N ASN A 414 34.97 -16.60 -8.95
CA ASN A 414 35.15 -16.48 -7.50
C ASN A 414 34.07 -17.29 -6.74
N HIS A 415 34.04 -18.63 -6.95
CA HIS A 415 32.96 -19.49 -6.44
C HIS A 415 32.75 -19.42 -4.92
N ALA A 416 33.79 -19.20 -4.13
CA ALA A 416 33.68 -19.06 -2.68
C ALA A 416 32.94 -17.77 -2.26
N ALA A 417 33.25 -16.66 -2.94
CA ALA A 417 32.54 -15.37 -2.74
C ALA A 417 31.10 -15.47 -3.22
N ALA A 418 30.86 -16.07 -4.40
CA ALA A 418 29.52 -16.32 -4.93
C ALA A 418 28.68 -17.14 -3.96
N ALA A 419 29.21 -18.28 -3.44
CA ALA A 419 28.50 -19.09 -2.44
C ALA A 419 28.14 -18.29 -1.16
N THR A 420 29.05 -17.42 -0.72
CA THR A 420 28.80 -16.54 0.43
C THR A 420 27.68 -15.56 0.15
N GLY A 421 27.67 -14.91 -1.00
CA GLY A 421 26.63 -13.97 -1.44
C GLY A 421 25.27 -14.65 -1.60
N TYR A 422 25.21 -15.87 -2.20
CA TYR A 422 23.97 -16.63 -2.30
C TYR A 422 23.42 -17.02 -0.93
N ARG A 423 24.26 -17.48 0.00
CA ARG A 423 23.83 -17.78 1.38
C ARG A 423 23.29 -16.53 2.09
N ALA A 424 23.93 -15.37 1.91
CA ALA A 424 23.44 -14.11 2.47
C ALA A 424 22.06 -13.74 1.89
N THR A 425 21.87 -13.94 0.58
CA THR A 425 20.55 -13.70 -0.08
C THR A 425 19.49 -14.66 0.46
N ILE A 426 19.81 -15.93 0.62
CA ILE A 426 18.90 -16.95 1.17
C ILE A 426 18.55 -16.60 2.62
N THR A 427 19.53 -16.32 3.47
CA THR A 427 19.31 -16.00 4.89
C THR A 427 18.33 -14.83 5.04
N ALA A 428 18.48 -13.76 4.26
CA ALA A 428 17.65 -12.58 4.38
C ALA A 428 16.32 -12.67 3.61
N TYR A 429 16.26 -13.44 2.52
CA TYR A 429 15.19 -13.35 1.52
C TYR A 429 14.82 -14.71 0.90
N ARG A 430 14.93 -15.83 1.63
CA ARG A 430 14.68 -17.19 1.12
C ARG A 430 13.39 -17.33 0.33
N ASN A 431 12.30 -16.72 0.85
CA ASN A 431 10.96 -16.82 0.26
C ASN A 431 10.66 -15.74 -0.78
N SER A 432 11.67 -14.95 -1.18
CA SER A 432 11.58 -14.04 -2.32
C SER A 432 11.98 -14.72 -3.63
N TYR A 433 11.68 -14.07 -4.76
CA TYR A 433 12.17 -14.51 -6.08
C TYR A 433 13.69 -14.72 -6.07
N TYR A 434 14.47 -13.73 -5.64
CA TYR A 434 15.92 -13.81 -5.63
C TYR A 434 16.49 -14.82 -4.62
N GLY A 435 15.83 -14.99 -3.47
CA GLY A 435 16.25 -16.01 -2.50
C GLY A 435 16.11 -17.43 -3.05
N ARG A 436 15.03 -17.70 -3.79
CA ARG A 436 14.82 -18.96 -4.49
C ARG A 436 15.81 -19.16 -5.64
N GLN A 437 16.11 -18.11 -6.39
CA GLN A 437 17.16 -18.18 -7.42
C GLN A 437 18.53 -18.38 -6.82
N ALA A 438 18.83 -17.71 -5.69
CA ALA A 438 20.09 -17.91 -4.97
C ALA A 438 20.25 -19.34 -4.49
N GLN A 439 19.16 -20.00 -4.03
CA GLN A 439 19.20 -21.41 -3.65
C GLN A 439 19.54 -22.31 -4.86
N ARG A 440 18.86 -22.10 -6.00
CA ARG A 440 19.12 -22.88 -7.23
C ARG A 440 20.55 -22.67 -7.72
N ALA A 441 21.05 -21.44 -7.70
CA ALA A 441 22.40 -21.10 -8.11
C ALA A 441 23.45 -21.71 -7.16
N LEU A 442 23.21 -21.66 -5.84
CA LEU A 442 24.08 -22.26 -4.83
C LEU A 442 24.18 -23.79 -5.01
N ASP A 443 23.04 -24.46 -5.28
CA ASP A 443 22.99 -25.91 -5.49
C ASP A 443 23.68 -26.33 -6.80
N ALA A 444 23.75 -25.43 -7.78
CA ALA A 444 24.41 -25.66 -9.06
C ALA A 444 25.91 -25.32 -9.08
N LEU A 445 26.42 -24.61 -8.05
CA LEU A 445 27.84 -24.28 -7.98
C LEU A 445 28.71 -25.55 -7.88
N PRO A 446 29.87 -25.61 -8.59
CA PRO A 446 30.84 -26.67 -8.40
C PRO A 446 31.21 -26.77 -6.91
N PRO A 447 31.42 -28.01 -6.38
CA PRO A 447 31.85 -28.15 -5.01
C PRO A 447 33.21 -27.43 -4.83
N THR A 448 33.17 -26.37 -4.00
CA THR A 448 34.39 -25.66 -3.64
C THR A 448 35.24 -26.61 -2.83
N VAL A 449 36.42 -26.98 -3.33
CA VAL A 449 37.46 -27.62 -2.51
C VAL A 449 37.73 -26.61 -1.39
N ALA A 450 37.42 -26.99 -0.15
CA ALA A 450 37.63 -26.14 1.01
C ALA A 450 39.10 -25.71 1.03
N ALA A 451 39.36 -24.42 0.81
CA ALA A 451 40.69 -23.89 1.05
C ALA A 451 41.04 -24.18 2.52
N PRO A 452 42.25 -24.71 2.82
CA PRO A 452 42.64 -24.93 4.19
C PRO A 452 42.50 -23.60 4.97
N PRO A 453 42.05 -23.64 6.24
CA PRO A 453 41.87 -22.40 7.03
C PRO A 453 43.18 -21.63 7.04
N ALA A 454 43.15 -20.37 6.64
CA ALA A 454 44.29 -19.50 6.69
C ALA A 454 44.88 -19.51 8.11
N PRO A 455 46.20 -19.67 8.29
CA PRO A 455 46.77 -19.70 9.61
C PRO A 455 46.43 -18.43 10.36
N ALA A 456 45.90 -18.57 11.57
CA ALA A 456 45.54 -17.48 12.46
C ALA A 456 46.75 -16.54 12.57
N ARG A 457 46.62 -15.32 12.03
CA ARG A 457 47.63 -14.28 12.25
C ARG A 457 47.59 -13.94 13.74
N GLY A 458 48.69 -14.34 14.40
CA GLY A 458 48.93 -14.03 15.81
C GLY A 458 48.80 -12.50 16.04
N VAL A 459 47.93 -12.12 16.95
CA VAL A 459 47.81 -10.80 17.44
C VAL A 459 49.04 -10.52 18.30
N THR A 460 50.00 -9.79 17.76
CA THR A 460 51.09 -9.19 18.56
C THR A 460 50.53 -7.99 19.26
N VAL A 461 50.41 -8.12 20.58
CA VAL A 461 50.09 -7.00 21.49
C VAL A 461 51.36 -6.11 21.56
N SER A 462 51.30 -4.92 21.01
CA SER A 462 52.32 -3.86 21.24
C SER A 462 51.69 -2.78 22.15
N GLY A 463 52.44 -2.44 23.18
CA GLY A 463 52.07 -1.61 24.31
C GLY A 463 51.85 -0.10 24.00
N PRO A 464 51.66 0.71 25.02
CA PRO A 464 50.89 1.96 24.95
C PRO A 464 51.67 3.15 24.40
N GLY A 465 51.11 3.87 23.44
CA GLY A 465 51.56 5.17 22.96
C GLY A 465 50.65 6.31 23.49
N PRO A 466 51.09 7.55 23.48
CA PRO A 466 50.78 8.56 24.48
C PRO A 466 49.44 9.29 24.29
N ARG A 467 48.89 9.71 25.42
CA ARG A 467 47.72 10.60 25.59
C ARG A 467 47.86 11.88 24.77
N ALA A 468 46.85 12.19 23.95
CA ALA A 468 46.58 13.50 23.44
C ALA A 468 45.38 14.14 24.17
N ALA A 469 45.53 15.44 24.46
CA ALA A 469 44.74 16.24 25.37
C ALA A 469 43.28 16.50 24.91
N ARG A 470 42.38 16.61 25.89
CA ARG A 470 41.03 17.16 25.73
C ARG A 470 41.11 18.68 25.44
N PRO A 471 40.25 19.23 24.59
CA PRO A 471 39.86 20.62 24.65
C PRO A 471 38.62 20.82 25.52
N SER A 472 38.66 21.87 26.32
CA SER A 472 37.65 22.36 27.27
C SER A 472 36.42 22.98 26.57
N PRO A 473 35.28 23.13 27.30
CA PRO A 473 34.03 23.61 26.71
C PRO A 473 33.98 25.14 26.61
N MET A 474 33.36 25.65 25.57
CA MET A 474 32.98 27.03 25.40
C MET A 474 31.49 27.26 25.64
N PRO A 475 31.08 28.46 26.08
CA PRO A 475 29.85 28.69 26.81
C PRO A 475 28.60 28.92 25.93
N SER A 476 27.47 28.65 26.56
CA SER A 476 26.12 28.92 26.12
C SER A 476 25.86 30.40 25.79
N ALA A 477 25.18 30.67 24.67
CA ALA A 477 24.50 31.93 24.44
C ALA A 477 22.99 31.69 24.25
N SER A 478 22.25 32.54 24.95
CA SER A 478 20.81 32.50 25.22
C SER A 478 19.89 32.68 24.01
N SER A 479 18.83 31.94 24.04
CA SER A 479 17.41 32.21 23.69
C SER A 479 17.01 33.51 23.00
N VAL A 480 16.30 33.43 21.87
CA VAL A 480 15.04 34.14 21.57
C VAL A 480 14.22 33.27 20.65
N PRO A 481 12.90 33.10 20.88
CA PRO A 481 12.01 32.26 20.05
C PRO A 481 11.35 33.10 18.96
N LEU A 482 11.48 32.71 17.73
CA LEU A 482 10.62 33.18 16.65
C LEU A 482 10.01 31.95 15.96
N GLY A 483 8.71 31.78 16.23
CA GLY A 483 7.89 30.82 15.56
C GLY A 483 7.76 31.12 14.07
N GLY A 484 8.08 30.15 13.27
CA GLY A 484 7.81 30.09 11.86
C GLY A 484 7.67 28.61 11.49
N ARG A 485 6.43 28.12 11.47
CA ARG A 485 6.14 26.81 10.89
C ARG A 485 6.48 26.88 9.40
N ARG A 486 7.59 26.31 9.00
CA ARG A 486 7.87 25.98 7.61
C ARG A 486 6.83 24.95 7.15
N ALA A 487 6.01 25.31 6.16
CA ALA A 487 5.26 24.37 5.37
C ALA A 487 6.27 23.40 4.71
N GLY A 488 6.18 22.13 5.05
CA GLY A 488 7.09 21.11 4.54
C GLY A 488 6.88 20.92 3.04
N ALA A 489 7.97 20.86 2.30
CA ALA A 489 8.10 20.06 1.09
C ALA A 489 7.44 18.69 1.33
N PRO A 490 6.99 17.95 0.28
CA PRO A 490 6.58 16.57 0.46
C PRO A 490 7.75 15.88 1.16
N ALA A 491 7.56 15.59 2.45
CA ALA A 491 8.60 15.03 3.27
C ALA A 491 9.11 13.79 2.53
N SER A 492 10.37 13.80 2.17
CA SER A 492 11.11 12.54 2.09
C SER A 492 10.65 11.75 3.30
N PRO A 493 10.16 10.51 3.16
CA PRO A 493 9.68 9.76 4.30
C PRO A 493 10.76 9.91 5.36
N ALA A 494 10.39 10.49 6.51
CA ALA A 494 11.31 10.71 7.61
C ALA A 494 12.11 9.42 7.77
N PRO A 495 13.42 9.46 8.01
CA PRO A 495 14.19 8.26 8.22
C PRO A 495 13.39 7.46 9.25
N ALA A 496 12.91 6.28 8.83
CA ALA A 496 12.11 5.44 9.69
C ALA A 496 12.90 5.33 11.00
N PRO A 497 12.29 5.54 12.17
CA PRO A 497 13.00 5.52 13.43
C PRO A 497 13.88 4.28 13.42
N ALA A 498 15.14 4.43 13.84
CA ALA A 498 16.08 3.32 13.93
C ALA A 498 15.32 2.15 14.50
N ALA A 499 15.35 0.98 13.82
CA ALA A 499 14.52 -0.16 14.15
C ALA A 499 14.58 -0.34 15.65
N ALA A 500 13.43 -0.17 16.30
CA ALA A 500 13.33 -0.46 17.72
C ALA A 500 13.86 -1.88 17.92
N PRO A 501 14.67 -2.14 18.93
CA PRO A 501 15.14 -3.48 19.21
C PRO A 501 13.89 -4.37 19.24
N PHE A 502 13.99 -5.55 18.68
CA PHE A 502 12.94 -6.53 18.55
C PHE A 502 12.09 -6.54 19.82
N VAL A 503 10.94 -5.89 19.79
CA VAL A 503 10.00 -5.91 20.90
C VAL A 503 9.50 -7.35 20.92
N THR A 504 9.82 -8.08 21.98
CA THR A 504 9.15 -9.34 22.35
C THR A 504 7.67 -9.15 22.06
N PRO A 505 6.96 -10.11 21.44
CA PRO A 505 5.54 -9.99 21.18
C PRO A 505 4.87 -9.45 22.44
N GLY A 506 4.33 -8.24 22.40
CA GLY A 506 3.71 -7.63 23.57
C GLY A 506 2.69 -8.62 24.12
N GLY A 507 2.68 -8.83 25.43
CA GLY A 507 1.77 -9.79 26.05
C GLY A 507 0.32 -9.55 25.60
N ALA A 508 -0.52 -10.58 25.69
CA ALA A 508 -1.92 -10.47 25.36
C ALA A 508 -2.58 -9.29 26.12
N PRO A 509 -3.42 -8.49 25.47
CA PRO A 509 -4.08 -7.37 26.12
C PRO A 509 -5.02 -7.86 27.22
N PRO A 510 -5.35 -7.03 28.23
CA PRO A 510 -6.23 -7.45 29.35
C PRO A 510 -7.59 -8.01 28.89
N ASN A 511 -8.11 -7.54 27.77
CA ASN A 511 -9.37 -8.01 27.17
C ASN A 511 -9.18 -9.16 26.15
N ALA A 512 -8.03 -9.85 26.14
CA ALA A 512 -7.78 -10.96 25.23
C ALA A 512 -8.82 -12.09 25.30
N PRO A 513 -9.37 -12.50 26.47
CA PRO A 513 -10.44 -13.48 26.51
C PRO A 513 -11.70 -13.02 25.74
N LEU A 514 -12.08 -11.75 25.87
CA LEU A 514 -13.20 -11.16 25.13
C LEU A 514 -12.92 -11.17 23.63
N ILE A 515 -11.73 -10.73 23.20
CA ILE A 515 -11.35 -10.69 21.78
C ILE A 515 -11.42 -12.10 21.18
N ARG A 516 -10.91 -13.12 21.89
CA ARG A 516 -11.02 -14.52 21.45
C ARG A 516 -12.47 -14.98 21.31
N ALA A 517 -13.33 -14.61 22.25
CA ALA A 517 -14.75 -14.95 22.18
C ALA A 517 -15.43 -14.28 20.98
N LEU A 518 -15.12 -13.01 20.69
CA LEU A 518 -15.62 -12.28 19.52
C LEU A 518 -15.15 -12.93 18.21
N LEU A 519 -13.86 -13.29 18.12
CA LEU A 519 -13.30 -13.99 16.94
C LEU A 519 -13.98 -15.35 16.74
N SER A 520 -14.22 -16.12 17.83
CA SER A 520 -14.90 -17.40 17.76
C SER A 520 -16.37 -17.30 17.36
N ALA A 521 -17.00 -16.19 17.72
CA ALA A 521 -18.37 -15.87 17.31
C ALA A 521 -18.45 -15.29 15.88
N GLY A 522 -17.31 -15.07 15.19
CA GLY A 522 -17.29 -14.45 13.87
C GLY A 522 -17.58 -12.94 13.88
N LEU A 523 -17.53 -12.29 15.05
CA LEU A 523 -17.75 -10.86 15.22
C LEU A 523 -16.44 -10.09 14.94
N TYR A 524 -15.98 -10.18 13.70
CA TYR A 524 -14.64 -9.68 13.32
C TYR A 524 -14.54 -8.16 13.44
N ASP A 525 -15.58 -7.39 13.11
CA ASP A 525 -15.56 -5.93 13.24
C ASP A 525 -15.45 -5.49 14.70
N ASP A 526 -16.19 -6.14 15.60
CA ASP A 526 -16.11 -5.86 17.03
C ASP A 526 -14.74 -6.26 17.60
N ALA A 527 -14.21 -7.42 17.20
CA ALA A 527 -12.85 -7.84 17.58
C ALA A 527 -11.78 -6.83 17.10
N ILE A 528 -11.88 -6.34 15.86
CA ILE A 528 -10.97 -5.30 15.33
C ILE A 528 -11.11 -4.01 16.13
N GLY A 529 -12.32 -3.59 16.48
CA GLY A 529 -12.57 -2.42 17.30
C GLY A 529 -11.89 -2.50 18.67
N GLU A 530 -12.05 -3.64 19.38
CA GLU A 530 -11.38 -3.91 20.65
C GLU A 530 -9.86 -3.94 20.53
N LEU A 531 -9.33 -4.57 19.47
CA LEU A 531 -7.89 -4.60 19.18
C LEU A 531 -7.31 -3.22 18.92
N ARG A 532 -7.99 -2.38 18.14
CA ARG A 532 -7.57 -0.99 17.88
C ARG A 532 -7.57 -0.14 19.14
N ARG A 533 -8.54 -0.35 20.03
CA ARG A 533 -8.54 0.28 21.36
C ARG A 533 -7.37 -0.18 22.22
N ALA A 534 -7.06 -1.48 22.21
CA ALA A 534 -5.88 -2.01 22.88
C ALA A 534 -4.59 -1.39 22.31
N GLN A 535 -4.48 -1.24 20.98
CA GLN A 535 -3.34 -0.56 20.35
C GLN A 535 -3.24 0.92 20.76
N ALA A 536 -4.35 1.63 20.83
CA ALA A 536 -4.38 3.03 21.27
C ALA A 536 -3.94 3.20 22.73
N ALA A 537 -4.26 2.24 23.60
CA ALA A 537 -3.92 2.27 25.01
C ALA A 537 -2.48 1.80 25.32
N SER A 538 -1.99 0.78 24.62
CA SER A 538 -0.73 0.09 24.95
C SER A 538 0.35 0.21 23.87
N GLY A 539 0.05 0.88 22.75
CA GLY A 539 0.91 0.92 21.57
C GLY A 539 0.69 -0.28 20.64
N THR A 540 1.27 -0.17 19.45
CA THR A 540 1.18 -1.21 18.42
C THR A 540 2.21 -2.31 18.68
N SER A 541 1.79 -3.58 18.65
CA SER A 541 2.68 -4.73 18.71
C SER A 541 2.44 -5.67 17.52
N PRO A 542 3.43 -6.48 17.11
CA PRO A 542 3.24 -7.50 16.07
C PRO A 542 2.07 -8.45 16.37
N PHE A 543 1.90 -8.82 17.63
CA PHE A 543 0.84 -9.68 18.10
C PHE A 543 -0.57 -9.09 17.86
N LEU A 544 -0.79 -7.83 18.24
CA LEU A 544 -2.08 -7.15 18.02
C LEU A 544 -2.33 -6.93 16.52
N GLU A 545 -1.30 -6.53 15.79
CA GLU A 545 -1.38 -6.31 14.36
C GLU A 545 -1.70 -7.60 13.59
N ALA A 546 -1.08 -8.72 13.94
CA ALA A 546 -1.37 -10.02 13.35
C ALA A 546 -2.78 -10.52 13.68
N THR A 547 -3.28 -10.23 14.89
CA THR A 547 -4.65 -10.58 15.26
C THR A 547 -5.67 -9.74 14.45
N ILE A 548 -5.40 -8.44 14.25
CA ILE A 548 -6.19 -7.59 13.35
C ILE A 548 -6.15 -8.14 11.92
N ALA A 549 -4.95 -8.52 11.44
CA ALA A 549 -4.77 -9.08 10.11
C ALA A 549 -5.59 -10.35 9.89
N TYR A 550 -5.59 -11.25 10.88
CA TYR A 550 -6.43 -12.45 10.85
C TYR A 550 -7.92 -12.11 10.80
N ALA A 551 -8.40 -11.19 11.65
CA ALA A 551 -9.81 -10.80 11.67
C ALA A 551 -10.23 -10.15 10.33
N LEU A 552 -9.39 -9.30 9.75
CA LEU A 552 -9.61 -8.70 8.42
C LEU A 552 -9.69 -9.78 7.33
N ASN A 553 -8.78 -10.75 7.34
CA ASN A 553 -8.78 -11.84 6.37
C ASN A 553 -10.06 -12.68 6.49
N ARG A 554 -10.46 -13.04 7.71
CA ARG A 554 -11.69 -13.83 7.97
C ARG A 554 -12.97 -13.08 7.59
N LYS A 555 -12.94 -11.76 7.64
CA LYS A 555 -14.04 -10.89 7.18
C LYS A 555 -14.12 -10.80 5.65
N GLY A 556 -13.05 -11.13 4.92
CA GLY A 556 -12.94 -10.95 3.47
C GLY A 556 -12.18 -9.67 3.05
N ASP A 557 -11.73 -8.85 4.00
CA ASP A 557 -10.90 -7.67 3.75
C ASP A 557 -9.43 -8.10 3.50
N LEU A 558 -9.20 -8.87 2.43
CA LEU A 558 -7.94 -9.56 2.20
C LEU A 558 -6.74 -8.62 2.09
N ARG A 559 -6.82 -7.55 1.30
CA ARG A 559 -5.68 -6.63 1.07
C ARG A 559 -5.19 -5.94 2.34
N PRO A 560 -6.05 -5.33 3.18
CA PRO A 560 -5.64 -4.80 4.48
C PRO A 560 -5.07 -5.89 5.41
N GLY A 561 -5.67 -7.10 5.42
CA GLY A 561 -5.20 -8.23 6.20
C GLY A 561 -3.78 -8.68 5.81
N ILE A 562 -3.51 -8.85 4.51
CA ILE A 562 -2.18 -9.17 3.98
C ILE A 562 -1.17 -8.11 4.39
N THR A 563 -1.52 -6.83 4.22
CA THR A 563 -0.63 -5.71 4.54
C THR A 563 -0.29 -5.67 6.02
N ALA A 564 -1.28 -5.85 6.90
CA ALA A 564 -1.09 -5.88 8.35
C ALA A 564 -0.23 -7.08 8.78
N MET A 565 -0.48 -8.28 8.24
CA MET A 565 0.28 -9.47 8.59
C MET A 565 1.75 -9.38 8.15
N ARG A 566 2.00 -8.90 6.93
CA ARG A 566 3.37 -8.68 6.42
C ARG A 566 4.13 -7.63 7.23
N ARG A 567 3.45 -6.61 7.73
CA ARG A 567 4.04 -5.60 8.61
C ARG A 567 4.34 -6.15 10.00
N ALA A 568 3.45 -6.99 10.54
CA ALA A 568 3.64 -7.64 11.84
C ALA A 568 4.84 -8.59 11.82
N TYR A 569 4.95 -9.41 10.79
CA TYR A 569 5.96 -10.47 10.69
C TYR A 569 6.70 -10.44 9.34
N PRO A 570 7.51 -9.42 9.06
CA PRO A 570 8.29 -9.33 7.82
C PRO A 570 9.28 -10.50 7.65
N GLN A 571 9.60 -11.21 8.74
CA GLN A 571 10.48 -12.38 8.77
C GLN A 571 9.96 -13.57 7.92
N PHE A 572 8.68 -13.56 7.51
CA PHE A 572 8.17 -14.59 6.61
C PHE A 572 8.97 -14.68 5.28
N MET A 573 9.66 -13.61 4.90
CA MET A 573 10.50 -13.58 3.70
C MET A 573 11.88 -14.23 3.89
N ALA A 574 12.36 -14.36 5.14
CA ALA A 574 13.70 -14.85 5.46
C ALA A 574 13.78 -16.37 5.54
N ASP A 575 14.99 -16.88 5.73
CA ASP A 575 15.20 -18.28 6.10
C ASP A 575 14.54 -18.54 7.46
N GLY A 576 13.81 -19.66 7.57
CA GLY A 576 12.95 -19.97 8.70
C GLY A 576 11.52 -19.43 8.58
N GLY A 577 11.25 -18.52 7.66
CA GLY A 577 9.89 -17.97 7.45
C GLY A 577 8.84 -19.01 7.04
N GLN A 578 9.25 -20.09 6.41
CA GLN A 578 8.41 -21.24 6.10
C GLN A 578 7.97 -22.04 7.33
N ALA A 579 8.58 -21.82 8.49
CA ALA A 579 8.21 -22.46 9.75
C ALA A 579 7.12 -21.70 10.51
N PHE A 580 6.69 -20.54 10.04
CA PHE A 580 5.54 -19.87 10.61
C PHE A 580 4.28 -20.74 10.53
N PRO A 581 3.33 -20.60 11.49
CA PRO A 581 2.07 -21.30 11.43
C PRO A 581 1.36 -21.15 10.09
N ILE A 582 0.81 -22.24 9.58
CA ILE A 582 0.19 -22.26 8.25
C ILE A 582 -0.98 -21.28 8.14
N ASP A 583 -1.71 -21.05 9.22
CA ASP A 583 -2.85 -20.11 9.25
C ASP A 583 -2.37 -18.66 9.15
N LEU A 584 -1.21 -18.31 9.70
CA LEU A 584 -0.57 -17.01 9.51
C LEU A 584 -0.15 -16.82 8.05
N LEU A 585 0.52 -17.84 7.47
CA LEU A 585 0.95 -17.80 6.08
C LEU A 585 -0.25 -17.71 5.11
N LYS A 586 -1.36 -18.36 5.42
CA LYS A 586 -2.60 -18.26 4.64
C LYS A 586 -3.25 -16.87 4.68
N VAL A 587 -3.02 -16.07 5.73
CA VAL A 587 -3.41 -14.65 5.71
C VAL A 587 -2.55 -13.85 4.73
N ILE A 588 -1.25 -14.15 4.63
CA ILE A 588 -0.33 -13.51 3.67
C ILE A 588 -0.61 -13.93 2.24
N PHE A 589 -0.97 -15.21 2.05
CA PHE A 589 -1.22 -15.87 0.77
C PHE A 589 -2.62 -16.48 0.76
N PRO A 590 -3.70 -15.67 0.80
CA PRO A 590 -5.07 -16.19 0.72
C PRO A 590 -5.34 -16.80 -0.63
N LEU A 591 -6.22 -17.80 -0.68
CA LEU A 591 -6.61 -18.50 -1.90
C LEU A 591 -8.13 -18.63 -1.95
N GLU A 592 -8.76 -17.77 -2.73
CA GLU A 592 -10.19 -17.75 -2.97
C GLU A 592 -10.52 -18.25 -4.38
N TYR A 593 -11.77 -18.60 -4.63
CA TYR A 593 -12.27 -19.10 -5.93
C TYR A 593 -11.51 -20.32 -6.49
N TRP A 594 -10.89 -21.11 -5.60
CA TRP A 594 -9.95 -22.16 -6.01
C TRP A 594 -10.56 -23.20 -6.95
N ASP A 595 -11.80 -23.62 -6.76
CA ASP A 595 -12.44 -24.61 -7.60
C ASP A 595 -12.65 -24.09 -9.02
N ILE A 596 -13.10 -22.84 -9.17
CA ILE A 596 -13.27 -22.20 -10.48
C ILE A 596 -11.90 -22.01 -11.16
N ILE A 597 -10.88 -21.58 -10.40
CA ILE A 597 -9.52 -21.41 -10.91
C ILE A 597 -8.98 -22.75 -11.45
N ARG A 598 -9.11 -23.84 -10.68
CA ARG A 598 -8.67 -25.17 -11.10
C ARG A 598 -9.38 -25.63 -12.39
N GLN A 599 -10.69 -25.47 -12.44
CA GLN A 599 -11.51 -25.84 -13.59
C GLN A 599 -11.07 -25.08 -14.85
N GLN A 600 -10.94 -23.74 -14.75
CA GLN A 600 -10.60 -22.92 -15.91
C GLN A 600 -9.13 -23.07 -16.33
N ALA A 601 -8.22 -23.31 -15.40
CA ALA A 601 -6.82 -23.63 -15.68
C ALA A 601 -6.67 -24.98 -16.41
N ALA A 602 -7.33 -26.03 -15.90
CA ALA A 602 -7.31 -27.35 -16.50
C ALA A 602 -7.86 -27.35 -17.94
N ALA A 603 -8.95 -26.60 -18.19
CA ALA A 603 -9.54 -26.47 -19.53
C ALA A 603 -8.59 -25.86 -20.57
N ARG A 604 -7.46 -25.27 -20.16
CA ARG A 604 -6.48 -24.59 -21.03
C ARG A 604 -5.04 -25.04 -20.81
N ASN A 605 -4.86 -26.16 -20.12
CA ASN A 605 -3.53 -26.71 -19.77
C ASN A 605 -2.63 -25.68 -19.08
N LEU A 606 -3.21 -24.84 -18.20
CA LEU A 606 -2.49 -23.88 -17.36
C LEU A 606 -2.23 -24.49 -15.97
N ASP A 607 -1.14 -24.05 -15.33
CA ASP A 607 -0.92 -24.32 -13.93
C ASP A 607 -1.91 -23.51 -13.07
N PRO A 608 -2.76 -24.14 -12.26
CA PRO A 608 -3.75 -23.44 -11.46
C PRO A 608 -3.13 -22.52 -10.40
N TYR A 609 -1.96 -22.83 -9.89
CA TYR A 609 -1.25 -21.96 -8.95
C TYR A 609 -0.70 -20.71 -9.61
N LEU A 610 -0.28 -20.80 -10.86
CA LEU A 610 0.09 -19.62 -11.65
C LEU A 610 -1.13 -18.70 -11.87
N VAL A 611 -2.28 -19.27 -12.21
CA VAL A 611 -3.53 -18.50 -12.39
C VAL A 611 -3.94 -17.84 -11.07
N ALA A 612 -3.89 -18.58 -9.96
CA ALA A 612 -4.21 -18.03 -8.64
C ALA A 612 -3.26 -16.89 -8.24
N ALA A 613 -1.96 -17.03 -8.50
CA ALA A 613 -0.97 -15.99 -8.22
C ALA A 613 -1.18 -14.74 -9.08
N LEU A 614 -1.60 -14.91 -10.34
CA LEU A 614 -1.97 -13.80 -11.20
C LEU A 614 -3.23 -13.08 -10.67
N VAL A 615 -4.27 -13.80 -10.26
CA VAL A 615 -5.48 -13.23 -9.64
C VAL A 615 -5.13 -12.47 -8.35
N ALA A 616 -4.28 -13.05 -7.50
CA ALA A 616 -3.81 -12.39 -6.28
C ALA A 616 -3.08 -11.07 -6.58
N GLN A 617 -2.25 -11.05 -7.63
CA GLN A 617 -1.52 -9.84 -8.05
C GLN A 617 -2.44 -8.78 -8.65
N GLU A 618 -3.41 -9.17 -9.48
CA GLU A 618 -4.31 -8.26 -10.20
C GLU A 618 -5.37 -7.64 -9.29
N SER A 619 -6.08 -8.45 -8.52
CA SER A 619 -7.26 -8.01 -7.76
C SER A 619 -7.19 -8.29 -6.27
N THR A 620 -6.24 -9.09 -5.80
CA THR A 620 -6.29 -9.69 -4.45
C THR A 620 -7.62 -10.43 -4.23
N PHE A 621 -8.07 -11.18 -5.24
CA PHE A 621 -9.35 -11.92 -5.27
C PHE A 621 -10.62 -11.06 -5.12
N GLN A 622 -10.58 -9.77 -5.37
CA GLN A 622 -11.75 -8.90 -5.38
C GLN A 622 -12.43 -8.95 -6.77
N ALA A 623 -13.64 -9.52 -6.83
CA ALA A 623 -14.32 -9.75 -8.10
C ALA A 623 -14.90 -8.47 -8.74
N ASP A 624 -15.22 -7.46 -7.94
CA ASP A 624 -15.88 -6.21 -8.35
C ASP A 624 -14.92 -5.05 -8.56
N VAL A 625 -13.61 -5.27 -8.36
CA VAL A 625 -12.61 -4.20 -8.46
C VAL A 625 -12.47 -3.69 -9.90
N ARG A 626 -12.37 -2.37 -10.03
CA ARG A 626 -12.08 -1.68 -11.29
C ARG A 626 -10.85 -0.80 -11.13
N SER A 627 -9.87 -0.93 -12.03
CA SER A 627 -8.69 -0.08 -12.04
C SER A 627 -8.94 1.28 -12.70
N SER A 628 -8.04 2.23 -12.47
CA SER A 628 -8.02 3.53 -13.17
C SER A 628 -7.84 3.38 -14.68
N ALA A 629 -7.22 2.29 -15.14
CA ALA A 629 -7.07 1.93 -16.55
C ALA A 629 -8.31 1.24 -17.14
N ASN A 630 -9.42 1.20 -16.39
CA ASN A 630 -10.66 0.54 -16.81
C ASN A 630 -10.50 -0.99 -17.02
N ALA A 631 -9.64 -1.64 -16.24
CA ALA A 631 -9.57 -3.10 -16.13
C ALA A 631 -10.50 -3.59 -15.01
N TRP A 632 -11.13 -4.77 -15.16
CA TRP A 632 -12.24 -5.24 -14.34
C TRP A 632 -12.04 -6.65 -13.79
N GLY A 633 -12.44 -6.87 -12.56
CA GLY A 633 -12.62 -8.18 -11.93
C GLY A 633 -11.32 -8.89 -11.57
N LEU A 634 -11.43 -10.18 -11.30
CA LEU A 634 -10.38 -11.03 -10.73
C LEU A 634 -9.05 -10.98 -11.50
N MET A 635 -9.09 -11.05 -12.82
CA MET A 635 -7.91 -11.03 -13.69
C MET A 635 -7.71 -9.67 -14.39
N GLN A 636 -8.38 -8.60 -13.94
CA GLN A 636 -8.25 -7.24 -14.45
C GLN A 636 -8.32 -7.14 -15.98
N ILE A 637 -9.40 -7.65 -16.55
CA ILE A 637 -9.62 -7.67 -18.00
C ILE A 637 -10.18 -6.32 -18.47
N VAL A 638 -9.51 -5.70 -19.46
CA VAL A 638 -10.04 -4.49 -20.09
C VAL A 638 -11.24 -4.84 -20.99
N PRO A 639 -12.28 -3.97 -21.10
CA PRO A 639 -13.51 -4.27 -21.84
C PRO A 639 -13.32 -4.67 -23.30
N ALA A 640 -12.28 -4.17 -23.95
CA ALA A 640 -11.97 -4.54 -25.35
C ALA A 640 -11.56 -6.02 -25.45
N THR A 641 -10.61 -6.43 -24.62
CA THR A 641 -10.19 -7.85 -24.50
C THR A 641 -11.35 -8.72 -24.06
N GLY A 642 -12.16 -8.24 -23.10
CA GLY A 642 -13.35 -8.95 -22.63
C GLY A 642 -14.34 -9.28 -23.76
N ARG A 643 -14.68 -8.31 -24.60
CA ARG A 643 -15.55 -8.50 -25.78
C ARG A 643 -14.95 -9.48 -26.79
N GLN A 644 -13.66 -9.32 -27.10
CA GLN A 644 -12.97 -10.20 -28.04
C GLN A 644 -13.02 -11.66 -27.62
N TYR A 645 -12.67 -11.92 -26.33
CA TYR A 645 -12.64 -13.28 -25.81
C TYR A 645 -14.04 -13.83 -25.49
N ALA A 646 -14.99 -13.00 -25.12
CA ALA A 646 -16.38 -13.42 -24.99
C ALA A 646 -16.93 -13.96 -26.31
N ALA A 647 -16.67 -13.27 -27.44
CA ALA A 647 -17.05 -13.74 -28.76
C ALA A 647 -16.33 -15.06 -29.12
N LYS A 648 -15.00 -15.15 -28.89
CA LYS A 648 -14.19 -16.35 -29.14
C LYS A 648 -14.69 -17.57 -28.36
N LEU A 649 -15.18 -17.35 -27.13
CA LEU A 649 -15.64 -18.40 -26.22
C LEU A 649 -17.15 -18.67 -26.30
N GLY A 650 -17.89 -17.98 -27.18
CA GLY A 650 -19.32 -18.15 -27.34
C GLY A 650 -20.15 -17.68 -26.13
N ILE A 651 -19.65 -16.71 -25.35
CA ILE A 651 -20.34 -16.12 -24.20
C ILE A 651 -21.44 -15.20 -24.74
N ARG A 652 -22.68 -15.60 -24.61
CA ARG A 652 -23.86 -14.85 -25.08
C ARG A 652 -24.15 -13.69 -24.11
N ARG A 653 -24.67 -12.58 -24.61
CA ARG A 653 -25.10 -11.39 -23.84
C ARG A 653 -24.00 -10.77 -22.96
N PHE A 654 -22.75 -10.86 -23.40
CA PHE A 654 -21.64 -10.26 -22.68
C PHE A 654 -21.78 -8.72 -22.58
N THR A 655 -21.65 -8.21 -21.38
CA THR A 655 -21.52 -6.77 -21.07
C THR A 655 -20.23 -6.52 -20.31
N THR A 656 -19.81 -5.25 -20.19
CA THR A 656 -18.65 -4.94 -19.35
C THR A 656 -18.87 -5.34 -17.88
N ALA A 657 -20.09 -5.24 -17.38
CA ALA A 657 -20.44 -5.67 -16.03
C ALA A 657 -20.25 -7.18 -15.80
N SER A 658 -20.39 -8.01 -16.85
CA SER A 658 -20.12 -9.45 -16.75
C SER A 658 -18.67 -9.76 -16.32
N LEU A 659 -17.74 -8.80 -16.46
CA LEU A 659 -16.38 -8.97 -15.97
C LEU A 659 -16.26 -8.92 -14.44
N THR A 660 -17.30 -8.57 -13.69
CA THR A 660 -17.34 -8.70 -12.23
C THR A 660 -17.83 -10.09 -11.77
N GLU A 661 -18.32 -10.91 -12.70
CA GLU A 661 -18.72 -12.28 -12.40
C GLU A 661 -17.48 -13.18 -12.39
N PRO A 662 -17.15 -13.87 -11.25
CA PRO A 662 -15.93 -14.65 -11.12
C PRO A 662 -15.72 -15.69 -12.23
N GLU A 663 -16.74 -16.44 -12.57
CA GLU A 663 -16.69 -17.50 -13.58
C GLU A 663 -16.42 -16.94 -14.98
N ILE A 664 -17.11 -15.87 -15.37
CA ILE A 664 -16.93 -15.22 -16.68
C ILE A 664 -15.53 -14.59 -16.76
N ASN A 665 -15.10 -13.89 -15.70
CA ASN A 665 -13.80 -13.24 -15.67
C ASN A 665 -12.65 -14.25 -15.78
N LEU A 666 -12.69 -15.32 -14.97
CA LEU A 666 -11.67 -16.39 -15.00
C LEU A 666 -11.69 -17.15 -16.32
N ARG A 667 -12.86 -17.41 -16.90
CA ARG A 667 -12.98 -18.07 -18.20
C ARG A 667 -12.35 -17.25 -19.34
N ILE A 668 -12.56 -15.94 -19.35
CA ILE A 668 -11.98 -15.01 -20.32
C ILE A 668 -10.47 -14.82 -20.04
N GLY A 669 -10.09 -14.54 -18.81
CA GLY A 669 -8.72 -14.23 -18.43
C GLY A 669 -7.76 -15.40 -18.63
N THR A 670 -8.18 -16.63 -18.30
CA THR A 670 -7.37 -17.83 -18.55
C THR A 670 -7.21 -18.12 -20.04
N ALA A 671 -8.24 -17.87 -20.86
CA ALA A 671 -8.11 -17.99 -22.30
C ALA A 671 -7.14 -16.95 -22.88
N TYR A 672 -7.19 -15.72 -22.41
CA TYR A 672 -6.24 -14.66 -22.79
C TYR A 672 -4.81 -15.03 -22.38
N LEU A 673 -4.59 -15.50 -21.14
CA LEU A 673 -3.29 -15.92 -20.65
C LEU A 673 -2.72 -17.09 -21.48
N ALA A 674 -3.55 -18.11 -21.75
CA ALA A 674 -3.12 -19.25 -22.55
C ALA A 674 -2.69 -18.84 -23.98
N ASP A 675 -3.46 -17.95 -24.60
CA ASP A 675 -3.10 -17.40 -25.92
C ASP A 675 -1.80 -16.58 -25.86
N LEU A 676 -1.57 -15.82 -24.78
CA LEU A 676 -0.32 -15.10 -24.59
C LEU A 676 0.88 -16.06 -24.45
N ILE A 677 0.74 -17.11 -23.63
CA ILE A 677 1.79 -18.12 -23.48
C ILE A 677 2.09 -18.78 -24.83
N ALA A 678 1.08 -19.15 -25.59
CA ALA A 678 1.26 -19.75 -26.91
C ALA A 678 1.97 -18.82 -27.89
N ARG A 679 1.67 -17.52 -27.87
CA ARG A 679 2.31 -16.53 -28.76
C ARG A 679 3.72 -16.14 -28.33
N GLN A 680 3.97 -16.06 -27.03
CA GLN A 680 5.28 -15.64 -26.50
C GLN A 680 6.26 -16.80 -26.33
N GLY A 681 5.78 -18.06 -26.31
CA GLY A 681 6.57 -19.26 -26.16
C GLY A 681 6.92 -19.65 -24.73
N ASP A 682 6.79 -18.73 -23.76
CA ASP A 682 7.07 -18.99 -22.35
C ASP A 682 6.20 -18.15 -21.41
N VAL A 683 6.12 -18.59 -20.14
CA VAL A 683 5.29 -17.97 -19.11
C VAL A 683 5.79 -16.58 -18.72
N ILE A 684 7.10 -16.36 -18.65
CA ILE A 684 7.67 -15.08 -18.21
C ILE A 684 7.34 -13.98 -19.21
N SER A 685 7.61 -14.25 -20.49
CA SER A 685 7.30 -13.33 -21.60
C SER A 685 5.80 -13.08 -21.67
N ALA A 686 4.97 -14.09 -21.43
CA ALA A 686 3.51 -13.95 -21.40
C ALA A 686 3.03 -13.07 -20.22
N LEU A 687 3.58 -13.25 -19.01
CA LEU A 687 3.25 -12.40 -17.86
C LEU A 687 3.71 -10.96 -18.07
N ALA A 688 4.90 -10.76 -18.62
CA ALA A 688 5.39 -9.43 -18.97
C ALA A 688 4.51 -8.77 -20.06
N ALA A 689 4.05 -9.56 -21.06
CA ALA A 689 3.12 -9.09 -22.09
C ALA A 689 1.73 -8.76 -21.54
N TYR A 690 1.25 -9.52 -20.56
CA TYR A 690 -0.02 -9.26 -19.88
C TYR A 690 -0.04 -7.88 -19.23
N ASN A 691 1.06 -7.52 -18.55
CA ASN A 691 1.20 -6.23 -17.87
C ASN A 691 1.62 -5.08 -18.79
N ALA A 692 2.67 -5.28 -19.62
CA ALA A 692 3.30 -4.21 -20.42
C ALA A 692 2.84 -4.15 -21.89
N GLY A 693 2.19 -5.22 -22.40
CA GLY A 693 1.76 -5.34 -23.78
C GLY A 693 2.79 -6.03 -24.69
N GLU A 694 2.30 -6.85 -25.63
CA GLU A 694 3.09 -7.73 -26.50
C GLU A 694 4.16 -7.02 -27.35
N SER A 695 3.86 -5.83 -27.86
CA SER A 695 4.80 -5.10 -28.71
C SER A 695 6.11 -4.71 -28.02
N ARG A 696 6.07 -4.51 -26.70
CA ARG A 696 7.27 -4.22 -25.91
C ARG A 696 8.11 -5.45 -25.69
N ILE A 697 7.47 -6.58 -25.45
CA ILE A 697 8.18 -7.86 -25.23
C ILE A 697 8.95 -8.27 -26.47
N ALA A 698 8.32 -8.20 -27.65
CA ALA A 698 8.99 -8.48 -28.92
C ALA A 698 10.25 -7.61 -29.11
N ARG A 699 10.20 -6.35 -28.72
CA ARG A 699 11.36 -5.45 -28.79
C ARG A 699 12.44 -5.87 -27.78
N TRP A 700 12.11 -6.12 -26.52
CA TRP A 700 13.08 -6.47 -25.49
C TRP A 700 13.81 -7.79 -25.81
N HIS A 701 13.11 -8.77 -26.41
CA HIS A 701 13.76 -9.97 -26.92
C HIS A 701 14.71 -9.70 -28.11
N ALA A 702 14.34 -8.75 -28.98
CA ALA A 702 15.18 -8.39 -30.12
C ALA A 702 16.46 -7.64 -29.70
N GLU A 703 16.42 -6.88 -28.60
CA GLU A 703 17.57 -6.15 -28.05
C GLU A 703 18.66 -7.10 -27.50
N ARG A 704 18.26 -8.25 -26.94
CA ARG A 704 19.18 -9.27 -26.38
C ARG A 704 18.69 -10.69 -26.70
N PRO A 705 18.89 -11.17 -27.92
CA PRO A 705 18.42 -12.50 -28.30
C PRO A 705 19.21 -13.60 -27.54
N GLY A 706 18.48 -14.62 -27.07
CA GLY A 706 19.07 -15.76 -26.36
C GLY A 706 19.56 -15.48 -24.95
N VAL A 707 19.19 -14.36 -24.34
CA VAL A 707 19.52 -14.05 -22.96
C VAL A 707 18.89 -15.06 -21.99
N ASP A 708 19.60 -15.35 -20.90
CA ASP A 708 19.10 -16.19 -19.81
C ASP A 708 17.77 -15.68 -19.27
N ARG A 709 16.89 -16.59 -18.86
CA ARG A 709 15.55 -16.31 -18.38
C ARG A 709 15.51 -15.30 -17.23
N ASP A 710 16.43 -15.45 -16.27
CA ASP A 710 16.49 -14.58 -15.09
C ASP A 710 17.04 -13.20 -15.45
N GLU A 711 18.02 -13.16 -16.35
CA GLU A 711 18.54 -11.91 -16.91
C GLU A 711 17.45 -11.16 -17.70
N PHE A 712 16.62 -11.87 -18.48
CA PHE A 712 15.53 -11.24 -19.24
C PHE A 712 14.56 -10.50 -18.33
N ILE A 713 14.18 -11.06 -17.18
CA ILE A 713 13.27 -10.36 -16.25
C ILE A 713 13.90 -9.06 -15.77
N ASP A 714 15.20 -9.06 -15.49
CA ASP A 714 15.91 -7.87 -15.00
C ASP A 714 16.29 -6.88 -16.10
N ASP A 715 16.27 -7.32 -17.36
CA ASP A 715 16.36 -6.44 -18.53
C ASP A 715 15.11 -5.60 -18.77
N ILE A 716 13.96 -6.03 -18.28
CA ILE A 716 12.71 -5.28 -18.43
C ILE A 716 12.90 -3.85 -17.87
N PRO A 717 12.76 -2.79 -18.69
CA PRO A 717 13.09 -1.43 -18.25
C PRO A 717 12.07 -0.83 -17.27
N PHE A 718 10.91 -1.48 -17.10
CA PHE A 718 9.83 -1.04 -16.21
C PHE A 718 9.84 -1.82 -14.89
N PRO A 719 10.18 -1.17 -13.75
CA PRO A 719 10.20 -1.84 -12.43
C PRO A 719 8.87 -2.48 -12.06
N GLU A 720 7.75 -1.89 -12.47
CA GLU A 720 6.41 -2.45 -12.26
C GLU A 720 6.28 -3.81 -12.91
N THR A 721 6.64 -3.93 -14.19
CA THR A 721 6.55 -5.20 -14.95
C THR A 721 7.55 -6.23 -14.43
N GLN A 722 8.79 -5.82 -14.08
CA GLN A 722 9.75 -6.70 -13.42
C GLN A 722 9.16 -7.32 -12.15
N ASN A 723 8.68 -6.46 -11.26
CA ASN A 723 8.12 -6.89 -9.97
C ASN A 723 6.84 -7.71 -10.14
N TYR A 724 6.02 -7.39 -11.14
CA TYR A 724 4.83 -8.16 -11.51
C TYR A 724 5.18 -9.62 -11.82
N VAL A 725 6.12 -9.84 -12.72
CA VAL A 725 6.57 -11.19 -13.10
C VAL A 725 7.15 -11.94 -11.90
N LYS A 726 8.08 -11.31 -11.16
CA LYS A 726 8.74 -11.92 -10.00
C LYS A 726 7.75 -12.30 -8.90
N ARG A 727 6.79 -11.44 -8.61
CA ARG A 727 5.76 -11.68 -7.58
C ARG A 727 4.84 -12.83 -7.97
N ILE A 728 4.37 -12.89 -9.20
CA ILE A 728 3.48 -13.97 -9.64
C ILE A 728 4.19 -15.32 -9.57
N ILE A 729 5.42 -15.41 -10.09
CA ILE A 729 6.20 -16.66 -10.04
C ILE A 729 6.45 -17.07 -8.58
N GLY A 730 6.88 -16.14 -7.74
CA GLY A 730 7.12 -16.39 -6.31
C GLY A 730 5.86 -16.85 -5.58
N THR A 731 4.75 -16.13 -5.76
CA THR A 731 3.46 -16.45 -5.12
C THR A 731 2.90 -17.79 -5.59
N ALA A 732 3.10 -18.17 -6.86
CA ALA A 732 2.70 -19.49 -7.35
C ALA A 732 3.44 -20.63 -6.62
N GLU A 733 4.72 -20.45 -6.30
CA GLU A 733 5.48 -21.40 -5.49
C GLU A 733 4.97 -21.46 -4.04
N ASP A 734 4.64 -20.30 -3.44
CA ASP A 734 4.03 -20.25 -2.09
C ASP A 734 2.70 -20.98 -2.05
N TYR A 735 1.84 -20.79 -3.04
CA TYR A 735 0.57 -21.49 -3.13
C TYR A 735 0.72 -23.01 -3.25
N ARG A 736 1.70 -23.51 -4.02
CA ARG A 736 1.96 -24.96 -4.10
C ARG A 736 2.35 -25.55 -2.75
N ILE A 737 3.09 -24.80 -1.94
CA ILE A 737 3.51 -25.24 -0.61
C ILE A 737 2.34 -25.22 0.37
N LEU A 738 1.55 -24.13 0.37
CA LEU A 738 0.51 -23.91 1.36
C LEU A 738 -0.80 -24.64 1.06
N TYR A 739 -1.07 -24.95 -0.22
CA TYR A 739 -2.32 -25.57 -0.69
C TYR A 739 -2.03 -26.77 -1.60
N PRO A 740 -1.33 -27.81 -1.11
CA PRO A 740 -0.97 -28.95 -1.95
C PRO A 740 -2.23 -29.65 -2.48
N MET A 741 -2.25 -29.87 -3.80
CA MET A 741 -3.29 -30.70 -4.39
C MET A 741 -3.05 -32.18 -4.04
N PRO A 742 -4.10 -32.98 -3.81
CA PRO A 742 -3.96 -34.43 -3.69
C PRO A 742 -3.20 -34.97 -4.93
N ARG A 743 -2.20 -35.79 -4.72
CA ARG A 743 -1.54 -36.50 -5.83
C ARG A 743 -2.59 -37.41 -6.48
N THR A 744 -3.14 -36.99 -7.63
CA THR A 744 -3.88 -37.89 -8.49
C THR A 744 -2.86 -38.88 -9.02
N GLY A 745 -3.02 -40.15 -8.66
CA GLY A 745 -2.15 -41.24 -9.11
C GLY A 745 -2.00 -41.22 -10.62
N GLY A 746 -0.77 -41.07 -11.11
CA GLY A 746 -0.36 -41.31 -12.47
C GLY A 746 -0.52 -40.15 -13.46
N VAL A 747 0.32 -39.13 -13.36
CA VAL A 747 0.77 -38.41 -14.56
C VAL A 747 2.30 -38.35 -14.52
N ARG A 748 2.92 -38.88 -15.55
CA ARG A 748 4.36 -38.90 -15.77
C ARG A 748 4.92 -37.48 -15.58
N GLU A 749 5.96 -37.38 -14.75
CA GLU A 749 6.85 -36.22 -14.73
C GLU A 749 7.29 -35.89 -16.16
N LEU A 750 6.81 -34.81 -16.71
CA LEU A 750 7.46 -34.15 -17.83
C LEU A 750 8.66 -33.39 -17.26
N ARG A 751 9.79 -34.10 -17.16
CA ARG A 751 11.09 -33.48 -17.14
C ARG A 751 11.28 -32.79 -18.48
N ARG A 752 11.31 -31.46 -18.44
CA ARG A 752 12.24 -30.64 -19.23
C ARG A 752 12.10 -29.16 -18.88
#